data_0af52d877b91ec72917b3db833191918
#
_entry.id   0af52d877b91ec72917b3db833191918
#
_cell.length_a   1.000
_cell.length_b   1.000
_cell.length_c   1.000
_cell.angle_alpha   90.00
_cell.angle_beta   90.00
_cell.angle_gamma   90.00
#
_symmetry.space_group_name_H-M   'P 1'
#
loop_
_entity.id
_entity.type
_entity.pdbx_description
1 polymer ?
#
loop_
_entity_poly.entity_id
_entity_poly.type
_entity_poly.pdbx_seq_one_letter_code
_entity_poly.pdbx_strand_id
1 'polypeptide(L)'
;MIERWRHLASPDFVGFINVWLSWLREYLQRDQLLVSRQEVWDTLREAASSYYQAIYLTEEQIDRELLSFHPLARMMVLSNLSLNDLMEITYYTKQYWYEKFRIFNINKSNDIKSDDFLCFLESRFQDDQMIFITTSEMIQNAYQQCALAEISQRSTFIQWRQKELDALAQLPGVVCVFLMRPKGNGQFTIELSAGEQAVKIREHLLAKPVRPTIESDATSGQALVAIAAREYRVLSSPDFVTRQGSQAWSDVAAMVGVQSALAIPLRLPLTGQMMVLMLYGQYTNQFESTWMKDFGQMVKRKWEANWYRNQPLKHQDAIYVEQAEYYREILFHGGLVMYCQPIVSMESGELVKVELLARLRLPDGELVAPGKFLPILTNDELDVLFQMGLSKAADYLVTWKSIGLEIDVTINLPPFTLTHPRCIDWIETVIHERKIDPKRITLEILETQEVHEETAQMLLFRLKKLGIRLALDDLGSGYSSILRLSRLPFDVVKIDQGLLSNIAEDPLAVLGLIYGLVQIAKALGKDVVVEGVEHIGVLEAIKFFKATMCQGYGVGRPMPFEEITSWSQNWTTPIFSDEIHTFTGALVFHWLLIQQEHPFLTISYEECPLQRFLVREGKTTEQEVKWHTELHQNINFQENLMKGLEYLLSYAIEELRQLKFH
;
A
#
# COMPACT_ATOMS: atom_id res chain seq x y z
N MET A 1 11.60 16.81 52.83
CA MET A 1 11.54 18.14 52.19
C MET A 1 10.20 18.32 51.48
N ILE A 2 9.80 17.42 50.64
CA ILE A 2 8.52 17.45 49.85
C ILE A 2 7.27 17.53 50.75
N GLU A 3 7.20 16.81 51.90
CA GLU A 3 6.03 16.89 52.79
C GLU A 3 5.83 18.27 53.43
N ARG A 4 6.91 19.03 53.65
CA ARG A 4 6.83 20.42 54.14
C ARG A 4 6.28 21.38 53.09
N TRP A 5 6.46 21.11 51.78
CA TRP A 5 5.97 21.92 50.69
C TRP A 5 4.46 21.75 50.45
N ARG A 6 3.91 20.54 50.74
CA ARG A 6 2.47 20.24 50.59
C ARG A 6 1.56 21.17 51.40
N HIS A 7 2.05 21.70 52.50
CA HIS A 7 1.26 22.63 53.33
C HIS A 7 1.34 24.09 52.89
N LEU A 8 2.20 24.41 51.92
CA LEU A 8 2.42 25.77 51.46
C LEU A 8 1.66 26.09 50.15
N ALA A 9 1.06 25.09 49.50
CA ALA A 9 0.32 25.30 48.30
C ALA A 9 -0.97 26.05 48.57
N SER A 10 -1.13 27.15 47.86
CA SER A 10 -2.33 27.96 47.88
C SER A 10 -3.54 27.19 47.31
N PRO A 11 -4.75 27.36 47.87
CA PRO A 11 -5.96 26.82 47.31
C PRO A 11 -6.30 27.40 45.89
N ASP A 12 -5.63 28.44 45.45
CA ASP A 12 -5.87 29.10 44.16
C ASP A 12 -4.83 28.71 43.08
N PHE A 13 -4.70 27.42 42.87
CA PHE A 13 -3.85 26.84 41.85
C PHE A 13 -4.26 27.30 40.41
N VAL A 14 -5.55 27.31 40.14
CA VAL A 14 -6.08 27.68 38.80
C VAL A 14 -5.80 29.17 38.51
N GLY A 15 -5.93 30.03 39.50
CA GLY A 15 -5.58 31.44 39.40
C GLY A 15 -4.09 31.64 39.09
N PHE A 16 -3.22 30.88 39.72
CA PHE A 16 -1.78 30.95 39.51
C PHE A 16 -1.39 30.54 38.08
N ILE A 17 -1.86 29.39 37.57
CA ILE A 17 -1.58 28.93 36.21
C ILE A 17 -2.11 29.92 35.18
N ASN A 18 -3.28 30.48 35.39
CA ASN A 18 -3.85 31.45 34.46
C ASN A 18 -3.00 32.72 34.38
N VAL A 19 -2.47 33.21 35.47
CA VAL A 19 -1.58 34.38 35.50
C VAL A 19 -0.26 34.09 34.80
N TRP A 20 0.34 32.90 35.07
CA TRP A 20 1.57 32.46 34.38
C TRP A 20 1.35 32.30 32.89
N LEU A 21 0.27 31.65 32.46
CA LEU A 21 -0.08 31.50 31.03
C LEU A 21 -0.34 32.85 30.35
N SER A 22 -0.94 33.81 31.05
CA SER A 22 -1.17 35.17 30.51
C SER A 22 0.15 35.90 30.29
N TRP A 23 1.09 35.76 31.25
CA TRP A 23 2.42 36.32 31.12
C TRP A 23 3.21 35.65 29.98
N LEU A 24 3.20 34.32 29.89
CA LEU A 24 3.86 33.57 28.84
C LEU A 24 3.28 33.94 27.47
N ARG A 25 1.98 34.14 27.39
CA ARG A 25 1.29 34.58 26.17
C ARG A 25 1.75 35.99 25.72
N GLU A 26 1.88 36.90 26.66
CA GLU A 26 2.38 38.27 26.37
C GLU A 26 3.85 38.21 25.91
N TYR A 27 4.68 37.41 26.53
CA TYR A 27 6.09 37.20 26.17
C TYR A 27 6.22 36.66 24.77
N LEU A 28 5.52 35.55 24.44
CA LEU A 28 5.58 34.88 23.15
C LEU A 28 4.95 35.68 22.02
N GLN A 29 4.00 36.57 22.30
CA GLN A 29 3.43 37.50 21.34
C GLN A 29 4.38 38.66 20.98
N ARG A 30 5.21 39.12 21.92
CA ARG A 30 6.18 40.21 21.67
C ARG A 30 7.20 39.80 20.61
N ASP A 31 7.59 38.53 20.57
CA ASP A 31 8.61 38.01 19.67
C ASP A 31 8.06 37.30 18.43
N GLN A 32 6.76 37.34 18.18
CA GLN A 32 6.06 36.63 17.09
C GLN A 32 6.29 35.09 17.08
N LEU A 33 6.65 34.53 18.22
CA LEU A 33 7.10 33.13 18.35
C LEU A 33 5.98 32.11 18.41
N LEU A 34 4.76 32.48 18.84
CA LEU A 34 3.65 31.54 18.95
C LEU A 34 2.31 32.15 18.58
N VAL A 35 1.54 31.38 17.88
CA VAL A 35 0.26 31.75 17.32
C VAL A 35 -0.94 31.40 18.23
N SER A 36 -2.00 32.13 18.03
CA SER A 36 -3.26 32.26 18.72
C SER A 36 -4.15 31.00 18.87
N ARG A 37 -3.62 29.77 18.96
CA ARG A 37 -4.47 28.58 19.08
C ARG A 37 -4.68 28.12 20.50
N GLN A 38 -5.93 27.84 20.81
CA GLN A 38 -6.37 27.33 22.11
C GLN A 38 -5.68 26.01 22.48
N GLU A 39 -5.44 25.12 21.52
CA GLU A 39 -4.78 23.82 21.72
C GLU A 39 -3.33 23.96 22.26
N VAL A 40 -2.57 24.93 21.78
CA VAL A 40 -1.22 25.22 22.28
C VAL A 40 -1.30 25.68 23.75
N TRP A 41 -2.27 26.52 24.06
CA TRP A 41 -2.50 27.01 25.42
C TRP A 41 -3.02 25.93 26.36
N ASP A 42 -3.83 25.00 25.86
CA ASP A 42 -4.31 23.85 26.61
C ASP A 42 -3.15 22.86 26.89
N THR A 43 -2.26 22.61 25.93
CA THR A 43 -1.03 21.81 26.13
C THR A 43 -0.09 22.46 27.14
N LEU A 44 0.12 23.79 27.04
CA LEU A 44 0.92 24.55 28.03
C LEU A 44 0.28 24.53 29.42
N ARG A 45 -1.05 24.59 29.49
CA ARG A 45 -1.81 24.51 30.73
C ARG A 45 -1.68 23.13 31.37
N GLU A 46 -1.77 22.05 30.59
CA GLU A 46 -1.56 20.68 31.05
C GLU A 46 -0.13 20.49 31.55
N ALA A 47 0.87 20.93 30.80
CA ALA A 47 2.27 20.88 31.21
C ALA A 47 2.52 21.67 32.49
N ALA A 48 1.97 22.89 32.59
CA ALA A 48 2.08 23.70 33.82
C ALA A 48 1.37 23.04 35.00
N SER A 49 0.22 22.39 34.79
CA SER A 49 -0.53 21.64 35.79
C SER A 49 0.26 20.44 36.28
N SER A 50 0.84 19.67 35.39
CA SER A 50 1.70 18.54 35.71
C SER A 50 2.95 18.99 36.43
N TYR A 51 3.55 20.10 36.01
CA TYR A 51 4.72 20.70 36.69
C TYR A 51 4.41 21.12 38.14
N TYR A 52 3.26 21.72 38.34
CA TYR A 52 2.83 22.10 39.68
C TYR A 52 2.49 20.88 40.54
N GLN A 53 1.89 19.85 39.97
CA GLN A 53 1.60 18.58 40.65
C GLN A 53 2.91 17.83 41.02
N ALA A 54 3.92 17.86 40.15
CA ALA A 54 5.22 17.23 40.37
C ALA A 54 5.94 17.79 41.61
N ILE A 55 5.68 19.05 42.02
CA ILE A 55 6.17 19.64 43.25
C ILE A 55 5.65 18.87 44.50
N TYR A 56 4.54 18.15 44.35
CA TYR A 56 3.88 17.40 45.42
C TYR A 56 4.11 15.90 45.39
N LEU A 57 4.83 15.35 44.39
CA LEU A 57 5.01 13.93 44.20
C LEU A 57 6.27 13.37 44.87
N THR A 58 6.25 12.07 45.15
CA THR A 58 7.44 11.34 45.63
C THR A 58 8.42 11.12 44.48
N GLU A 59 9.71 10.84 44.79
CA GLU A 59 10.74 10.60 43.75
C GLU A 59 10.36 9.51 42.72
N GLU A 60 9.69 8.43 43.15
CA GLU A 60 9.19 7.38 42.26
C GLU A 60 8.04 7.81 41.31
N GLN A 61 7.28 8.83 41.71
CA GLN A 61 6.20 9.39 40.88
C GLN A 61 6.71 10.46 39.89
N ILE A 62 7.85 11.06 40.21
CA ILE A 62 8.50 12.10 39.42
C ILE A 62 8.92 11.57 38.04
N ASP A 63 9.49 10.35 37.98
CA ASP A 63 9.90 9.74 36.70
C ASP A 63 8.76 9.51 35.71
N ARG A 64 7.52 9.28 36.22
CA ARG A 64 6.34 9.14 35.33
C ARG A 64 5.83 10.48 34.82
N GLU A 65 6.04 11.57 35.54
CA GLU A 65 5.54 12.90 35.12
C GLU A 65 6.58 13.71 34.33
N LEU A 66 7.85 13.38 34.37
CA LEU A 66 8.83 13.82 33.37
C LEU A 66 8.41 13.44 31.95
N LEU A 67 7.66 12.33 31.79
CA LEU A 67 7.03 11.95 30.55
C LEU A 67 5.96 12.96 30.07
N SER A 68 5.37 13.76 30.94
CA SER A 68 4.37 14.78 30.57
C SER A 68 4.98 15.99 29.86
N PHE A 69 6.28 16.24 30.04
CA PHE A 69 6.98 17.29 29.31
C PHE A 69 7.29 16.91 27.86
N HIS A 70 7.33 15.62 27.54
CA HIS A 70 7.58 15.14 26.18
C HIS A 70 6.66 15.76 25.11
N PRO A 71 5.35 15.85 25.28
CA PRO A 71 4.47 16.52 24.33
C PRO A 71 4.80 18.00 24.13
N LEU A 72 5.15 18.70 25.22
CA LEU A 72 5.56 20.11 25.18
C LEU A 72 6.90 20.27 24.44
N ALA A 73 7.90 19.48 24.79
CA ALA A 73 9.19 19.50 24.10
C ALA A 73 9.05 19.22 22.61
N ARG A 74 8.23 18.24 22.24
CA ARG A 74 7.90 17.91 20.86
C ARG A 74 7.25 19.09 20.14
N MET A 75 6.27 19.74 20.75
CA MET A 75 5.63 20.93 20.20
C MET A 75 6.62 22.07 20.02
N MET A 76 7.47 22.35 20.99
CA MET A 76 8.46 23.43 20.92
C MET A 76 9.48 23.20 19.80
N VAL A 77 10.06 22.00 19.71
CA VAL A 77 11.00 21.64 18.63
C VAL A 77 10.36 21.76 17.26
N LEU A 78 9.14 21.22 17.09
CA LEU A 78 8.42 21.26 15.82
C LEU A 78 7.86 22.65 15.50
N SER A 79 7.70 23.54 16.46
CA SER A 79 7.38 24.94 16.25
C SER A 79 8.63 25.82 15.97
N ASN A 80 9.78 25.19 15.77
CA ASN A 80 11.06 25.86 15.51
C ASN A 80 11.56 26.75 16.65
N LEU A 81 11.20 26.41 17.90
CA LEU A 81 11.78 27.06 19.07
C LEU A 81 13.20 26.49 19.30
N SER A 82 14.15 27.36 19.59
CA SER A 82 15.53 27.00 19.86
C SER A 82 15.73 26.64 21.35
N LEU A 83 16.86 26.03 21.66
CA LEU A 83 17.28 25.83 23.05
C LEU A 83 17.42 27.15 23.80
N ASN A 84 17.85 28.24 23.12
CA ASN A 84 17.92 29.57 23.72
C ASN A 84 16.55 30.09 24.09
N ASP A 85 15.54 29.91 23.22
CA ASP A 85 14.15 30.28 23.53
C ASP A 85 13.64 29.53 24.77
N LEU A 86 13.94 28.22 24.87
CA LEU A 86 13.63 27.43 26.04
C LEU A 86 14.35 27.96 27.29
N MET A 87 15.62 28.27 27.17
CA MET A 87 16.42 28.80 28.32
C MET A 87 15.88 30.16 28.79
N GLU A 88 15.46 31.02 27.87
CA GLU A 88 14.84 32.29 28.25
C GLU A 88 13.48 32.09 28.91
N ILE A 89 12.63 31.24 28.37
CA ILE A 89 11.33 30.89 28.95
C ILE A 89 11.53 30.31 30.34
N THR A 90 12.46 29.37 30.52
CA THR A 90 12.74 28.77 31.82
C THR A 90 13.34 29.75 32.80
N TYR A 91 14.23 30.66 32.34
CA TYR A 91 14.79 31.71 33.20
C TYR A 91 13.71 32.65 33.73
N TYR A 92 12.83 33.18 32.90
CA TYR A 92 11.76 34.06 33.33
C TYR A 92 10.72 33.34 34.19
N THR A 93 10.41 32.08 33.85
CA THR A 93 9.54 31.24 34.67
C THR A 93 10.14 31.03 36.07
N LYS A 94 11.43 30.74 36.16
CA LYS A 94 12.16 30.62 37.43
C LYS A 94 12.09 31.91 38.26
N GLN A 95 12.35 33.07 37.64
CA GLN A 95 12.26 34.38 38.31
C GLN A 95 10.86 34.65 38.84
N TYR A 96 9.86 34.39 38.06
CA TYR A 96 8.44 34.55 38.43
C TYR A 96 8.08 33.67 39.66
N TRP A 97 8.46 32.41 39.65
CA TRP A 97 8.20 31.48 40.72
C TRP A 97 8.96 31.87 42.00
N TYR A 98 10.18 32.32 41.86
CA TYR A 98 10.98 32.79 42.97
C TYR A 98 10.38 34.01 43.66
N GLU A 99 9.96 35.00 42.90
CA GLU A 99 9.28 36.18 43.44
C GLU A 99 7.97 35.84 44.17
N LYS A 100 7.16 34.98 43.60
CA LYS A 100 5.92 34.52 44.24
C LYS A 100 6.19 33.77 45.52
N PHE A 101 7.19 32.92 45.52
CA PHE A 101 7.61 32.20 46.69
C PHE A 101 8.13 33.15 47.79
N ARG A 102 8.92 34.14 47.43
CA ARG A 102 9.43 35.15 48.38
C ARG A 102 8.28 35.95 49.03
N ILE A 103 7.32 36.37 48.27
CA ILE A 103 6.15 37.08 48.78
C ILE A 103 5.32 36.21 49.71
N PHE A 104 5.18 34.95 49.42
CA PHE A 104 4.44 33.98 50.22
C PHE A 104 5.14 33.71 51.55
N ASN A 105 6.49 33.53 51.54
CA ASN A 105 7.30 33.29 52.76
C ASN A 105 7.29 34.48 53.70
N ILE A 106 7.33 35.71 53.20
CA ILE A 106 7.26 36.93 54.00
C ILE A 106 5.94 36.99 54.79
N ASN A 107 4.86 36.50 54.20
CA ASN A 107 3.53 36.58 54.83
C ASN A 107 3.22 35.48 55.84
N LYS A 108 4.03 34.37 55.91
CA LYS A 108 3.72 33.19 56.76
C LYS A 108 4.78 32.78 57.78
N SER A 109 5.85 33.54 58.01
CA SER A 109 6.91 33.26 59.01
C SER A 109 7.43 31.80 58.96
N ASN A 110 7.65 31.22 57.83
CA ASN A 110 8.05 29.82 57.66
C ASN A 110 9.58 29.66 57.47
N ASP A 111 10.21 28.71 58.18
CA ASP A 111 11.64 28.40 58.22
C ASP A 111 12.19 27.70 56.93
N ILE A 112 11.58 27.82 55.81
CA ILE A 112 12.07 27.20 54.57
C ILE A 112 13.05 28.14 53.90
N LYS A 113 14.31 27.69 53.78
CA LYS A 113 15.36 28.48 53.13
C LYS A 113 15.03 28.65 51.66
N SER A 114 15.04 29.87 51.17
CA SER A 114 14.87 30.22 49.74
C SER A 114 15.84 29.50 48.82
N ASP A 115 17.01 29.14 49.35
CA ASP A 115 18.08 28.46 48.61
C ASP A 115 17.72 27.00 48.29
N ASP A 116 17.02 26.27 49.16
CA ASP A 116 16.58 24.89 48.93
C ASP A 116 15.53 24.83 47.81
N PHE A 117 14.65 25.84 47.72
CA PHE A 117 13.67 25.95 46.66
C PHE A 117 14.31 26.30 45.30
N LEU A 118 15.30 27.18 45.31
CA LEU A 118 16.05 27.51 44.11
C LEU A 118 16.81 26.30 43.56
N CYS A 119 17.48 25.54 44.41
CA CYS A 119 18.19 24.30 44.01
C CYS A 119 17.22 23.28 43.39
N PHE A 120 16.01 23.16 43.98
CA PHE A 120 14.99 22.27 43.40
C PHE A 120 14.53 22.74 42.03
N LEU A 121 14.24 24.04 41.83
CA LEU A 121 13.86 24.59 40.54
C LEU A 121 14.99 24.44 39.50
N GLU A 122 16.25 24.66 39.90
CA GLU A 122 17.40 24.48 39.02
C GLU A 122 17.56 23.06 38.51
N SER A 123 17.44 22.08 39.40
CA SER A 123 17.48 20.67 39.00
C SER A 123 16.36 20.34 37.97
N ARG A 124 15.16 20.83 38.22
CA ARG A 124 14.04 20.60 37.33
C ARG A 124 14.24 21.22 35.93
N PHE A 125 14.71 22.45 35.88
CA PHE A 125 14.97 23.09 34.59
C PHE A 125 16.12 22.43 33.83
N GLN A 126 17.10 21.81 34.53
CA GLN A 126 18.13 21.01 33.86
C GLN A 126 17.53 19.76 33.24
N ASP A 127 16.64 19.06 33.95
CA ASP A 127 15.93 17.89 33.41
C ASP A 127 15.13 18.25 32.15
N ASP A 128 14.41 19.37 32.17
CA ASP A 128 13.63 19.85 31.03
C ASP A 128 14.49 20.19 29.82
N GLN A 129 15.65 20.82 30.06
CA GLN A 129 16.61 21.09 28.98
C GLN A 129 17.14 19.80 28.37
N MET A 130 17.44 18.79 29.18
CA MET A 130 17.86 17.47 28.68
C MET A 130 16.76 16.78 27.88
N ILE A 131 15.51 16.83 28.33
CA ILE A 131 14.37 16.28 27.62
C ILE A 131 14.19 16.99 26.28
N PHE A 132 14.33 18.34 26.25
CA PHE A 132 14.24 19.11 25.00
C PHE A 132 15.34 18.72 24.02
N ILE A 133 16.59 18.64 24.47
CA ILE A 133 17.74 18.25 23.64
C ILE A 133 17.51 16.84 23.08
N THR A 134 17.21 15.88 23.95
CA THR A 134 16.97 14.49 23.52
C THR A 134 15.80 14.39 22.54
N THR A 135 14.71 15.10 22.79
CA THR A 135 13.56 15.14 21.90
C THR A 135 13.93 15.76 20.54
N SER A 136 14.72 16.84 20.55
CA SER A 136 15.20 17.48 19.33
C SER A 136 16.07 16.53 18.51
N GLU A 137 17.00 15.84 19.15
CA GLU A 137 17.86 14.84 18.49
C GLU A 137 17.05 13.67 17.92
N MET A 138 16.08 13.15 18.67
CA MET A 138 15.19 12.07 18.19
C MET A 138 14.38 12.50 16.96
N ILE A 139 13.81 13.70 16.97
CA ILE A 139 13.04 14.23 15.85
C ILE A 139 13.94 14.45 14.63
N GLN A 140 15.08 15.12 14.81
CA GLN A 140 16.03 15.35 13.72
C GLN A 140 16.53 14.04 13.12
N ASN A 141 16.84 13.04 13.95
CA ASN A 141 17.26 11.72 13.51
C ASN A 141 16.14 11.02 12.69
N ALA A 142 14.88 11.09 13.12
CA ALA A 142 13.76 10.51 12.38
C ALA A 142 13.62 11.10 10.97
N TYR A 143 13.68 12.42 10.85
CA TYR A 143 13.64 13.10 9.55
C TYR A 143 14.86 12.77 8.68
N GLN A 144 16.04 12.76 9.28
CA GLN A 144 17.28 12.46 8.57
C GLN A 144 17.33 11.01 8.08
N GLN A 145 16.93 10.05 8.91
CA GLN A 145 16.83 8.65 8.51
C GLN A 145 15.82 8.45 7.38
N CYS A 146 14.66 9.09 7.43
CA CYS A 146 13.68 9.03 6.35
C CYS A 146 14.26 9.59 5.03
N ALA A 147 14.97 10.72 5.08
CA ALA A 147 15.58 11.30 3.88
C ALA A 147 16.73 10.46 3.30
N LEU A 148 17.48 9.72 4.14
CA LEU A 148 18.62 8.90 3.75
C LEU A 148 18.27 7.44 3.49
N ALA A 149 17.09 6.96 3.90
CA ALA A 149 16.67 5.58 3.71
C ALA A 149 16.79 5.15 2.24
N GLU A 150 17.38 3.99 2.00
CA GLU A 150 17.50 3.42 0.65
C GLU A 150 16.15 2.89 0.18
N ILE A 151 15.84 3.16 -1.10
CA ILE A 151 14.63 2.65 -1.73
C ILE A 151 14.91 1.23 -2.23
N SER A 152 14.06 0.28 -1.87
CA SER A 152 14.16 -1.10 -2.31
C SER A 152 14.14 -1.20 -3.83
N GLN A 153 15.16 -1.82 -4.43
CA GLN A 153 15.28 -2.03 -5.88
C GLN A 153 14.22 -2.98 -6.46
N ARG A 154 13.46 -3.68 -5.63
CA ARG A 154 12.43 -4.67 -6.04
C ARG A 154 11.01 -4.10 -6.08
N SER A 155 10.81 -2.81 -5.82
CA SER A 155 9.49 -2.20 -5.85
C SER A 155 9.14 -1.70 -7.25
N THR A 156 7.88 -1.85 -7.68
CA THR A 156 7.40 -1.20 -8.89
C THR A 156 7.44 0.32 -8.72
N PHE A 157 7.41 1.07 -9.83
CA PHE A 157 7.42 2.54 -9.83
C PHE A 157 6.31 3.17 -8.98
N ILE A 158 5.12 2.56 -8.97
CA ILE A 158 3.98 3.03 -8.15
C ILE A 158 4.23 2.70 -6.68
N GLN A 159 4.65 1.47 -6.38
CA GLN A 159 4.84 1.00 -5.02
C GLN A 159 5.89 1.80 -4.25
N TRP A 160 7.04 2.14 -4.87
CA TRP A 160 8.05 2.90 -4.16
C TRP A 160 7.60 4.32 -3.84
N ARG A 161 6.84 4.98 -4.75
CA ARG A 161 6.30 6.32 -4.51
C ARG A 161 5.34 6.34 -3.33
N GLN A 162 4.43 5.38 -3.27
CA GLN A 162 3.49 5.27 -2.16
C GLN A 162 4.22 4.98 -0.84
N LYS A 163 5.15 4.03 -0.82
CA LYS A 163 5.96 3.74 0.38
C LYS A 163 6.74 4.96 0.89
N GLU A 164 7.29 5.75 0.00
CA GLU A 164 7.96 6.99 0.38
C GLU A 164 7.00 8.04 0.94
N LEU A 165 5.80 8.18 0.37
CA LEU A 165 4.77 9.04 0.94
C LEU A 165 4.36 8.58 2.33
N ASP A 166 4.14 7.27 2.50
CA ASP A 166 3.76 6.69 3.80
C ASP A 166 4.85 6.91 4.85
N ALA A 167 6.12 6.72 4.49
CA ALA A 167 7.24 7.02 5.37
C ALA A 167 7.32 8.49 5.77
N LEU A 168 7.08 9.41 4.84
CA LEU A 168 7.04 10.85 5.12
C LEU A 168 5.84 11.23 6.01
N ALA A 169 4.70 10.57 5.84
CA ALA A 169 3.50 10.82 6.65
C ALA A 169 3.64 10.30 8.10
N GLN A 170 4.55 9.37 8.38
CA GLN A 170 4.85 8.88 9.72
C GLN A 170 5.82 9.78 10.49
N LEU A 171 6.39 10.80 9.87
CA LEU A 171 7.31 11.71 10.54
C LEU A 171 6.63 12.53 11.63
N PRO A 172 7.32 12.82 12.75
CA PRO A 172 6.77 13.59 13.85
C PRO A 172 6.21 14.93 13.39
N GLY A 173 4.95 15.21 13.70
CA GLY A 173 4.27 16.47 13.38
C GLY A 173 3.76 16.57 11.94
N VAL A 174 3.96 15.58 11.08
CA VAL A 174 3.35 15.55 9.74
C VAL A 174 1.92 15.02 9.84
N VAL A 175 0.97 15.77 9.31
CA VAL A 175 -0.48 15.44 9.30
C VAL A 175 -0.82 14.61 8.07
N CYS A 176 -0.33 15.04 6.91
CA CYS A 176 -0.51 14.34 5.65
C CYS A 176 0.52 14.80 4.61
N VAL A 177 0.67 13.98 3.57
CA VAL A 177 1.57 14.22 2.44
C VAL A 177 0.80 14.01 1.13
N PHE A 178 0.96 14.92 0.18
CA PHE A 178 0.40 14.81 -1.16
C PHE A 178 1.48 14.92 -2.22
N LEU A 179 1.43 14.05 -3.21
CA LEU A 179 2.15 14.22 -4.45
C LEU A 179 1.18 14.85 -5.46
N MET A 180 1.50 16.06 -5.92
CA MET A 180 0.64 16.84 -6.79
C MET A 180 1.32 17.12 -8.13
N ARG A 181 0.56 17.14 -9.22
CA ARG A 181 1.06 17.53 -10.54
C ARG A 181 0.11 18.52 -11.23
N PRO A 182 0.61 19.42 -12.07
CA PRO A 182 -0.22 20.23 -12.93
C PRO A 182 -0.80 19.37 -14.07
N LYS A 183 -2.06 19.60 -14.44
CA LYS A 183 -2.71 19.10 -15.65
C LYS A 183 -2.38 20.00 -16.86
N GLY A 184 -2.80 19.60 -18.06
CA GLY A 184 -2.63 20.39 -19.29
C GLY A 184 -3.31 21.77 -19.24
N ASN A 185 -4.37 21.92 -18.43
CA ASN A 185 -5.01 23.21 -18.15
C ASN A 185 -4.33 24.04 -17.03
N GLY A 186 -3.17 23.64 -16.58
CA GLY A 186 -2.41 24.32 -15.53
C GLY A 186 -2.88 24.06 -14.10
N GLN A 187 -4.03 23.45 -13.87
CA GLN A 187 -4.55 23.15 -12.54
C GLN A 187 -3.84 21.95 -11.90
N PHE A 188 -3.55 22.04 -10.60
CA PHE A 188 -2.94 20.92 -9.86
C PHE A 188 -3.99 19.86 -9.50
N THR A 189 -3.59 18.60 -9.64
CA THR A 189 -4.32 17.42 -9.15
C THR A 189 -3.45 16.63 -8.16
N ILE A 190 -4.10 15.95 -7.22
CA ILE A 190 -3.44 15.04 -6.28
C ILE A 190 -3.27 13.70 -7.00
N GLU A 191 -2.03 13.25 -7.11
CA GLU A 191 -1.71 11.95 -7.73
C GLU A 191 -1.62 10.83 -6.69
N LEU A 192 -0.95 11.08 -5.57
CA LEU A 192 -0.82 10.17 -4.45
C LEU A 192 -0.98 10.94 -3.15
N SER A 193 -1.43 10.24 -2.10
CA SER A 193 -1.59 10.82 -0.78
C SER A 193 -1.27 9.82 0.32
N ALA A 194 -0.80 10.32 1.48
CA ALA A 194 -0.54 9.51 2.67
C ALA A 194 -0.84 10.30 3.95
N GLY A 195 -1.15 9.60 5.04
CA GLY A 195 -1.47 10.15 6.36
C GLY A 195 -2.95 9.99 6.73
N GLU A 196 -3.24 9.91 8.01
CA GLU A 196 -4.60 9.63 8.54
C GLU A 196 -5.68 10.61 8.05
N GLN A 197 -5.31 11.87 7.84
CA GLN A 197 -6.26 12.91 7.42
C GLN A 197 -6.30 13.11 5.89
N ALA A 198 -5.45 12.39 5.14
CA ALA A 198 -5.30 12.60 3.70
C ALA A 198 -6.60 12.38 2.92
N VAL A 199 -7.38 11.36 3.28
CA VAL A 199 -8.67 11.04 2.63
C VAL A 199 -9.67 12.18 2.81
N LYS A 200 -9.85 12.67 4.05
CA LYS A 200 -10.78 13.77 4.37
C LYS A 200 -10.41 15.05 3.62
N ILE A 201 -9.12 15.40 3.60
CA ILE A 201 -8.62 16.58 2.90
C ILE A 201 -8.89 16.45 1.40
N ARG A 202 -8.59 15.29 0.83
CA ARG A 202 -8.79 15.01 -0.60
C ARG A 202 -10.25 15.14 -1.01
N GLU A 203 -11.18 14.54 -0.26
CA GLU A 203 -12.61 14.63 -0.55
C GLU A 203 -13.11 16.10 -0.52
N HIS A 204 -12.66 16.86 0.46
CA HIS A 204 -13.00 18.29 0.57
C HIS A 204 -12.39 19.12 -0.55
N LEU A 205 -11.14 18.85 -0.94
CA LEU A 205 -10.48 19.53 -2.04
C LEU A 205 -11.14 19.21 -3.38
N LEU A 206 -11.60 17.96 -3.58
CA LEU A 206 -12.32 17.56 -4.78
C LEU A 206 -13.71 18.20 -4.90
N ALA A 207 -14.36 18.47 -3.78
CA ALA A 207 -15.66 19.12 -3.74
C ALA A 207 -15.60 20.65 -4.05
N LYS A 208 -14.41 21.27 -3.93
CA LYS A 208 -14.26 22.72 -4.18
C LYS A 208 -13.98 23.02 -5.66
N PRO A 209 -14.62 24.07 -6.22
CA PRO A 209 -14.42 24.47 -7.61
C PRO A 209 -13.05 25.11 -7.88
N VAL A 210 -12.43 25.71 -6.84
CA VAL A 210 -11.15 26.42 -6.96
C VAL A 210 -10.00 25.47 -6.68
N ARG A 211 -9.11 25.32 -7.67
CA ARG A 211 -7.88 24.51 -7.54
C ARG A 211 -6.63 25.36 -7.70
N PRO A 212 -5.50 25.01 -7.06
CA PRO A 212 -4.23 25.63 -7.36
C PRO A 212 -3.94 25.53 -8.85
N THR A 213 -3.44 26.60 -9.44
CA THR A 213 -3.01 26.63 -10.84
C THR A 213 -1.56 27.12 -10.97
N ILE A 214 -0.87 26.64 -11.99
CA ILE A 214 0.49 27.10 -12.27
C ILE A 214 0.53 28.53 -12.81
N GLU A 215 -0.60 29.06 -13.28
CA GLU A 215 -0.72 30.42 -13.81
C GLU A 215 -0.55 31.46 -12.72
N SER A 216 0.33 32.47 -12.95
CA SER A 216 0.69 33.47 -11.94
C SER A 216 -0.38 34.48 -11.65
N ASP A 217 -1.26 34.76 -12.60
CA ASP A 217 -2.21 35.88 -12.56
C ASP A 217 -3.50 35.53 -11.79
N ALA A 218 -3.75 34.27 -11.55
CA ALA A 218 -4.87 33.81 -10.74
C ALA A 218 -4.54 33.87 -9.25
N THR A 219 -5.52 34.18 -8.40
CA THR A 219 -5.37 34.11 -6.93
C THR A 219 -4.96 32.71 -6.48
N SER A 220 -5.50 31.66 -7.11
CA SER A 220 -5.11 30.26 -6.89
C SER A 220 -3.68 29.93 -7.34
N GLY A 221 -3.07 30.74 -8.21
CA GLY A 221 -1.69 30.69 -8.61
C GLY A 221 -0.70 31.17 -7.54
N GLN A 222 -1.19 31.83 -6.49
CA GLN A 222 -0.39 32.23 -5.32
C GLN A 222 -0.32 31.14 -4.25
N ALA A 223 -0.93 29.96 -4.49
CA ALA A 223 -0.79 28.81 -3.62
C ALA A 223 0.66 28.34 -3.54
N LEU A 224 1.08 27.83 -2.36
CA LEU A 224 2.46 27.39 -2.12
C LEU A 224 2.95 26.37 -3.16
N VAL A 225 2.11 25.40 -3.51
CA VAL A 225 2.39 24.38 -4.52
C VAL A 225 2.72 24.99 -5.89
N ALA A 226 1.96 26.02 -6.28
CA ALA A 226 2.12 26.68 -7.57
C ALA A 226 3.42 27.53 -7.64
N ILE A 227 3.71 28.25 -6.58
CA ILE A 227 4.95 29.06 -6.50
C ILE A 227 6.17 28.14 -6.50
N ALA A 228 6.14 27.08 -5.68
CA ALA A 228 7.23 26.10 -5.61
C ALA A 228 7.51 25.46 -6.99
N ALA A 229 6.46 25.13 -7.74
CA ALA A 229 6.57 24.56 -9.07
C ALA A 229 7.20 25.56 -10.06
N ARG A 230 6.74 26.81 -10.08
CA ARG A 230 7.27 27.84 -10.99
C ARG A 230 8.71 28.21 -10.70
N GLU A 231 9.05 28.41 -9.42
CA GLU A 231 10.42 28.76 -9.00
C GLU A 231 11.38 27.59 -8.94
N TYR A 232 10.85 26.35 -8.97
CA TYR A 232 11.60 25.12 -8.82
C TYR A 232 12.46 25.10 -7.53
N ARG A 233 11.96 25.72 -6.48
CA ARG A 233 12.61 25.79 -5.17
C ARG A 233 11.78 25.15 -4.09
N VAL A 234 12.46 24.52 -3.12
CA VAL A 234 11.81 24.07 -1.88
C VAL A 234 11.37 25.32 -1.12
N LEU A 235 10.08 25.39 -0.83
CA LEU A 235 9.45 26.52 -0.14
C LEU A 235 8.63 26.02 1.05
N SER A 236 8.64 26.79 2.12
CA SER A 236 7.82 26.55 3.30
C SER A 236 6.79 27.66 3.51
N SER A 237 5.75 27.35 4.25
CA SER A 237 4.80 28.32 4.77
C SER A 237 4.74 28.16 6.28
N PRO A 238 5.19 29.14 7.05
CA PRO A 238 5.17 29.09 8.51
C PRO A 238 3.75 29.04 9.08
N ASP A 239 2.80 29.68 8.42
CA ASP A 239 1.36 29.61 8.69
C ASP A 239 0.62 29.38 7.36
N PHE A 240 0.11 28.17 7.19
CA PHE A 240 -0.61 27.80 5.97
C PHE A 240 -2.05 28.33 5.94
N VAL A 241 -2.66 28.49 7.12
CA VAL A 241 -4.07 28.89 7.24
C VAL A 241 -4.27 30.35 6.83
N THR A 242 -3.36 31.24 7.25
CA THR A 242 -3.45 32.68 6.97
C THR A 242 -2.76 33.10 5.68
N ARG A 243 -2.03 32.18 5.04
CA ARG A 243 -1.26 32.47 3.82
C ARG A 243 -2.15 32.96 2.68
N GLN A 244 -1.70 34.03 2.00
CA GLN A 244 -2.33 34.45 0.76
C GLN A 244 -2.27 33.35 -0.30
N GLY A 245 -3.41 33.07 -0.96
CA GLY A 245 -3.55 31.96 -1.91
C GLY A 245 -3.96 30.62 -1.31
N SER A 246 -4.01 30.50 0.02
CA SER A 246 -4.52 29.31 0.73
C SER A 246 -5.96 29.46 1.23
N GLN A 247 -6.58 30.63 1.09
CA GLN A 247 -7.91 30.94 1.67
C GLN A 247 -9.00 29.96 1.27
N ALA A 248 -8.93 29.44 0.04
CA ALA A 248 -9.92 28.45 -0.42
C ALA A 248 -9.84 27.10 0.33
N TRP A 249 -8.76 26.85 1.06
CA TRP A 249 -8.50 25.57 1.77
C TRP A 249 -8.24 25.77 3.27
N SER A 250 -8.26 27.00 3.77
CA SER A 250 -7.97 27.33 5.18
C SER A 250 -8.94 26.68 6.16
N ASP A 251 -10.20 26.55 5.80
CA ASP A 251 -11.24 25.88 6.58
C ASP A 251 -10.96 24.38 6.73
N VAL A 252 -10.57 23.70 5.65
CA VAL A 252 -10.21 22.27 5.70
C VAL A 252 -8.92 22.07 6.48
N ALA A 253 -7.90 22.88 6.22
CA ALA A 253 -6.65 22.84 6.95
C ALA A 253 -6.87 23.00 8.46
N ALA A 254 -7.71 23.95 8.84
CA ALA A 254 -8.08 24.17 10.24
C ALA A 254 -8.81 22.97 10.87
N MET A 255 -9.73 22.35 10.12
CA MET A 255 -10.52 21.20 10.59
C MET A 255 -9.67 19.96 10.88
N VAL A 256 -8.56 19.77 10.14
CA VAL A 256 -7.68 18.58 10.27
C VAL A 256 -6.38 18.89 11.02
N GLY A 257 -6.23 20.07 11.62
CA GLY A 257 -5.06 20.43 12.42
C GLY A 257 -3.82 20.84 11.61
N VAL A 258 -3.93 21.15 10.33
CA VAL A 258 -2.81 21.67 9.51
C VAL A 258 -2.53 23.13 9.85
N GLN A 259 -1.24 23.43 10.16
CA GLN A 259 -0.75 24.78 10.51
C GLN A 259 0.27 25.30 9.52
N SER A 260 1.19 24.46 9.08
CA SER A 260 2.29 24.82 8.21
C SER A 260 2.39 23.87 7.03
N ALA A 261 3.16 24.24 6.01
CA ALA A 261 3.37 23.39 4.85
C ALA A 261 4.80 23.54 4.30
N LEU A 262 5.30 22.44 3.70
CA LEU A 262 6.53 22.38 2.94
C LEU A 262 6.21 21.88 1.54
N ALA A 263 6.62 22.63 0.52
CA ALA A 263 6.48 22.29 -0.90
C ALA A 263 7.86 21.96 -1.50
N ILE A 264 8.00 20.76 -2.03
CA ILE A 264 9.23 20.24 -2.63
C ILE A 264 8.96 19.97 -4.11
N PRO A 265 9.40 20.85 -5.02
CA PRO A 265 9.20 20.64 -6.45
C PRO A 265 10.18 19.60 -6.98
N LEU A 266 9.65 18.68 -7.79
CA LEU A 266 10.36 17.57 -8.41
C LEU A 266 10.27 17.71 -9.93
N ARG A 267 11.38 17.56 -10.64
CA ARG A 267 11.40 17.51 -12.09
C ARG A 267 11.77 16.13 -12.57
N LEU A 268 10.89 15.53 -13.36
CA LEU A 268 11.13 14.20 -13.90
C LEU A 268 12.19 14.24 -15.00
N PRO A 269 13.29 13.47 -14.89
CA PRO A 269 14.46 13.63 -15.75
C PRO A 269 14.22 13.43 -17.24
N LEU A 270 13.30 12.54 -17.63
CA LEU A 270 13.06 12.18 -19.04
C LEU A 270 11.92 12.97 -19.69
N THR A 271 10.85 13.22 -18.95
CA THR A 271 9.66 13.90 -19.49
C THR A 271 9.66 15.40 -19.25
N GLY A 272 10.54 15.91 -18.36
CA GLY A 272 10.52 17.29 -17.90
C GLY A 272 9.27 17.63 -17.06
N GLN A 273 8.41 16.65 -16.79
CA GLN A 273 7.18 16.85 -16.04
C GLN A 273 7.48 17.38 -14.64
N MET A 274 6.72 18.40 -14.24
CA MET A 274 6.80 18.97 -12.90
C MET A 274 5.83 18.27 -11.98
N MET A 275 6.31 17.89 -10.80
CA MET A 275 5.49 17.45 -9.68
C MET A 275 5.87 18.24 -8.43
N VAL A 276 5.00 18.27 -7.45
CA VAL A 276 5.29 18.89 -6.15
C VAL A 276 4.87 17.95 -5.04
N LEU A 277 5.81 17.63 -4.18
CA LEU A 277 5.57 16.90 -2.95
C LEU A 277 5.21 17.91 -1.86
N MET A 278 4.00 17.81 -1.29
CA MET A 278 3.49 18.69 -0.27
C MET A 278 3.43 17.94 1.06
N LEU A 279 4.16 18.44 2.05
CA LEU A 279 4.05 17.98 3.45
C LEU A 279 3.26 19.04 4.24
N TYR A 280 2.27 18.59 4.99
CA TYR A 280 1.46 19.45 5.85
C TYR A 280 1.76 19.15 7.30
N GLY A 281 2.13 20.21 8.05
CA GLY A 281 2.60 20.11 9.43
C GLY A 281 1.52 20.52 10.43
N GLN A 282 1.58 19.90 11.59
CA GLN A 282 0.67 20.15 12.73
C GLN A 282 0.98 21.47 13.45
N TYR A 283 2.23 21.95 13.36
CA TYR A 283 2.68 23.12 14.13
C TYR A 283 3.07 24.27 13.22
N THR A 284 2.84 25.51 13.68
CA THR A 284 3.36 26.70 13.00
C THR A 284 4.88 26.70 13.00
N ASN A 285 5.50 27.30 11.98
CA ASN A 285 6.94 27.38 11.80
C ASN A 285 7.66 26.01 11.69
N GLN A 286 6.93 24.88 11.60
CA GLN A 286 7.52 23.53 11.64
C GLN A 286 8.64 23.32 10.61
N PHE A 287 8.51 23.91 9.43
CA PHE A 287 9.46 23.72 8.33
C PHE A 287 10.42 24.91 8.12
N GLU A 288 10.55 25.81 9.09
CA GLU A 288 11.34 27.05 8.94
C GLU A 288 12.80 26.91 9.40
N SER A 289 13.10 25.91 10.24
CA SER A 289 14.48 25.68 10.70
C SER A 289 15.44 25.35 9.55
N THR A 290 16.72 25.62 9.74
CA THR A 290 17.76 25.31 8.75
C THR A 290 17.80 23.82 8.43
N TRP A 291 17.74 22.97 9.43
CA TRP A 291 17.79 21.52 9.24
C TRP A 291 16.53 20.97 8.51
N MET A 292 15.36 21.59 8.69
CA MET A 292 14.15 21.25 7.93
C MET A 292 14.25 21.66 6.45
N LYS A 293 14.89 22.81 6.17
CA LYS A 293 15.19 23.21 4.78
C LYS A 293 16.18 22.24 4.12
N ASP A 294 17.18 21.80 4.86
CA ASP A 294 18.14 20.78 4.40
C ASP A 294 17.46 19.44 4.17
N PHE A 295 16.56 19.02 5.08
CA PHE A 295 15.71 17.85 4.89
C PHE A 295 14.91 17.92 3.59
N GLY A 296 14.24 19.04 3.32
CA GLY A 296 13.49 19.24 2.07
C GLY A 296 14.37 19.09 0.82
N GLN A 297 15.61 19.59 0.86
CA GLN A 297 16.57 19.43 -0.23
C GLN A 297 17.06 17.99 -0.38
N MET A 298 17.28 17.26 0.73
CA MET A 298 17.67 15.86 0.70
C MET A 298 16.54 14.99 0.11
N VAL A 299 15.29 15.20 0.53
CA VAL A 299 14.12 14.51 -0.04
C VAL A 299 14.00 14.78 -1.52
N LYS A 300 14.15 16.05 -1.96
CA LYS A 300 14.15 16.41 -3.39
C LYS A 300 15.16 15.57 -4.17
N ARG A 301 16.43 15.59 -3.75
CA ARG A 301 17.52 14.83 -4.40
C ARG A 301 17.25 13.33 -4.42
N LYS A 302 16.79 12.77 -3.30
CA LYS A 302 16.42 11.35 -3.18
C LYS A 302 15.35 10.98 -4.21
N TRP A 303 14.27 11.75 -4.29
CA TRP A 303 13.16 11.48 -5.20
C TRP A 303 13.58 11.59 -6.66
N GLU A 304 14.27 12.64 -7.05
CA GLU A 304 14.75 12.85 -8.43
C GLU A 304 15.74 11.76 -8.85
N ALA A 305 16.68 11.37 -7.97
CA ALA A 305 17.64 10.30 -8.25
C ALA A 305 16.97 8.92 -8.39
N ASN A 306 15.99 8.62 -7.54
CA ASN A 306 15.29 7.33 -7.58
C ASN A 306 14.27 7.27 -8.71
N TRP A 307 13.71 8.39 -9.10
CA TRP A 307 12.89 8.48 -10.30
C TRP A 307 13.65 8.04 -11.54
N TYR A 308 14.92 8.48 -11.65
CA TYR A 308 15.80 8.07 -12.73
C TYR A 308 16.15 6.57 -12.70
N ARG A 309 16.42 6.01 -11.51
CA ARG A 309 16.82 4.61 -11.33
C ARG A 309 15.70 3.60 -11.55
N ASN A 310 14.47 3.93 -11.20
CA ASN A 310 13.32 3.03 -11.23
C ASN A 310 12.45 3.19 -12.48
N GLN A 311 12.89 3.97 -13.46
CA GLN A 311 12.23 3.98 -14.76
C GLN A 311 12.55 2.69 -15.53
N PRO A 312 11.56 2.11 -16.23
CA PRO A 312 11.86 1.02 -17.15
C PRO A 312 12.95 1.47 -18.12
N LEU A 313 14.02 0.67 -18.23
CA LEU A 313 15.25 0.96 -18.97
C LEU A 313 15.07 1.08 -20.50
N LYS A 314 13.84 0.98 -21.00
CA LYS A 314 13.51 1.15 -22.41
C LYS A 314 12.81 2.49 -22.64
N HIS A 315 13.44 3.38 -23.37
CA HIS A 315 12.87 4.66 -23.86
C HIS A 315 11.48 4.53 -24.54
N GLN A 316 11.03 3.31 -24.83
CA GLN A 316 9.75 3.00 -25.47
C GLN A 316 8.53 3.07 -24.52
N ASP A 317 8.74 3.07 -23.18
CA ASP A 317 7.66 3.04 -22.21
C ASP A 317 7.45 4.37 -21.46
N ALA A 318 8.21 5.40 -21.78
CA ALA A 318 8.03 6.73 -21.19
C ALA A 318 6.83 7.42 -21.87
N ILE A 319 5.73 7.61 -21.10
CA ILE A 319 4.55 8.31 -21.60
C ILE A 319 4.76 9.82 -21.40
N TYR A 320 4.73 10.58 -22.49
CA TYR A 320 4.76 12.04 -22.45
C TYR A 320 3.50 12.61 -21.83
N VAL A 321 3.60 13.81 -21.23
CA VAL A 321 2.45 14.46 -20.56
C VAL A 321 1.25 14.59 -21.48
N GLU A 322 1.44 15.00 -22.71
CA GLU A 322 0.40 15.14 -23.74
C GLU A 322 -0.28 13.80 -24.03
N GLN A 323 0.49 12.74 -24.14
CA GLN A 323 -0.05 11.39 -24.35
C GLN A 323 -0.80 10.88 -23.11
N ALA A 324 -0.33 11.20 -21.89
CA ALA A 324 -1.00 10.86 -20.65
C ALA A 324 -2.35 11.56 -20.52
N GLU A 325 -2.44 12.84 -20.86
CA GLU A 325 -3.71 13.58 -20.87
C GLU A 325 -4.66 13.04 -21.95
N TYR A 326 -4.14 12.74 -23.15
CA TYR A 326 -4.90 12.13 -24.23
C TYR A 326 -5.48 10.77 -23.80
N TYR A 327 -4.69 9.91 -23.16
CA TYR A 327 -5.16 8.61 -22.67
C TYR A 327 -6.24 8.77 -21.60
N ARG A 328 -6.09 9.72 -20.66
CA ARG A 328 -7.11 9.99 -19.65
C ARG A 328 -8.41 10.47 -20.25
N GLU A 329 -8.34 11.43 -21.17
CA GLU A 329 -9.50 11.97 -21.82
C GLU A 329 -10.31 10.85 -22.51
N ILE A 330 -9.66 10.04 -23.32
CA ILE A 330 -10.32 8.94 -24.01
C ILE A 330 -10.85 7.90 -23.03
N LEU A 331 -10.07 7.51 -22.01
CA LEU A 331 -10.45 6.48 -21.06
C LEU A 331 -11.78 6.80 -20.35
N PHE A 332 -11.93 8.03 -19.89
CA PHE A 332 -13.13 8.45 -19.14
C PHE A 332 -14.28 8.96 -20.03
N HIS A 333 -14.05 9.14 -21.33
CA HIS A 333 -15.10 9.53 -22.31
C HIS A 333 -15.48 8.38 -23.25
N GLY A 334 -15.41 7.13 -22.77
CA GLY A 334 -15.93 5.96 -23.48
C GLY A 334 -14.88 5.02 -24.05
N GLY A 335 -13.59 5.34 -23.92
CA GLY A 335 -12.50 4.47 -24.40
C GLY A 335 -12.22 3.26 -23.53
N LEU A 336 -12.77 3.18 -22.29
CA LEU A 336 -12.63 1.97 -21.48
C LEU A 336 -13.38 0.79 -22.09
N VAL A 337 -12.66 -0.28 -22.38
CA VAL A 337 -13.25 -1.59 -22.73
C VAL A 337 -12.71 -2.65 -21.77
N MET A 338 -13.57 -3.60 -21.40
CA MET A 338 -13.19 -4.74 -20.56
C MET A 338 -13.06 -5.97 -21.44
N TYR A 339 -11.83 -6.50 -21.49
CA TYR A 339 -11.55 -7.77 -22.15
C TYR A 339 -11.73 -8.90 -21.16
N CYS A 340 -12.20 -10.03 -21.64
CA CYS A 340 -12.51 -11.22 -20.86
C CYS A 340 -11.41 -12.26 -21.08
N GLN A 341 -10.72 -12.69 -20.05
CA GLN A 341 -9.80 -13.82 -20.15
C GLN A 341 -10.45 -15.05 -19.50
N PRO A 342 -10.55 -16.18 -20.23
CA PRO A 342 -11.20 -17.39 -19.73
C PRO A 342 -10.45 -18.03 -18.56
N ILE A 343 -11.22 -18.49 -17.56
CA ILE A 343 -10.77 -19.34 -16.46
C ILE A 343 -11.60 -20.62 -16.53
N VAL A 344 -10.95 -21.76 -16.70
CA VAL A 344 -11.61 -23.06 -16.85
C VAL A 344 -11.45 -23.91 -15.60
N SER A 345 -12.46 -24.74 -15.33
CA SER A 345 -12.43 -25.75 -14.29
C SER A 345 -11.44 -26.86 -14.63
N MET A 346 -10.61 -27.26 -13.68
CA MET A 346 -9.70 -28.42 -13.86
C MET A 346 -10.41 -29.77 -13.67
N GLU A 347 -11.63 -29.76 -13.19
CA GLU A 347 -12.46 -30.97 -13.05
C GLU A 347 -13.25 -31.28 -14.32
N SER A 348 -14.00 -30.27 -14.85
CA SER A 348 -14.87 -30.45 -16.01
C SER A 348 -14.27 -30.00 -17.33
N GLY A 349 -13.24 -29.16 -17.32
CA GLY A 349 -12.71 -28.48 -18.49
C GLY A 349 -13.57 -27.33 -19.01
N GLU A 350 -14.67 -27.03 -18.37
CA GLU A 350 -15.62 -26.02 -18.83
C GLU A 350 -15.21 -24.61 -18.37
N LEU A 351 -15.66 -23.60 -19.11
CA LEU A 351 -15.58 -22.21 -18.70
C LEU A 351 -16.43 -21.97 -17.45
N VAL A 352 -15.79 -21.56 -16.36
CA VAL A 352 -16.51 -21.28 -15.10
C VAL A 352 -16.46 -19.80 -14.72
N LYS A 353 -15.46 -19.07 -15.20
CA LYS A 353 -15.24 -17.68 -14.84
C LYS A 353 -14.45 -16.96 -15.92
N VAL A 354 -14.54 -15.64 -15.93
CA VAL A 354 -13.65 -14.78 -16.73
C VAL A 354 -13.01 -13.72 -15.85
N GLU A 355 -11.74 -13.43 -16.10
CA GLU A 355 -11.10 -12.24 -15.55
C GLU A 355 -11.35 -11.04 -16.46
N LEU A 356 -11.80 -9.93 -15.88
CA LEU A 356 -12.07 -8.70 -16.59
C LEU A 356 -10.84 -7.78 -16.55
N LEU A 357 -10.23 -7.63 -17.70
CA LEU A 357 -8.99 -6.88 -17.90
C LEU A 357 -9.26 -5.57 -18.63
N ALA A 358 -9.01 -4.45 -17.97
CA ALA A 358 -9.16 -3.13 -18.57
C ALA A 358 -8.26 -2.97 -19.81
N ARG A 359 -8.79 -2.36 -20.86
CA ARG A 359 -8.06 -1.91 -22.06
C ARG A 359 -8.53 -0.51 -22.40
N LEU A 360 -7.63 0.33 -22.89
CA LEU A 360 -7.99 1.61 -23.46
C LEU A 360 -8.06 1.47 -24.96
N ARG A 361 -9.23 1.70 -25.55
CA ARG A 361 -9.44 1.73 -26.99
C ARG A 361 -9.31 3.16 -27.48
N LEU A 362 -8.35 3.41 -28.35
CA LEU A 362 -8.15 4.69 -29.01
C LEU A 362 -9.14 4.88 -30.16
N PRO A 363 -9.35 6.13 -30.65
CA PRO A 363 -10.29 6.43 -31.75
C PRO A 363 -9.96 5.74 -33.08
N ASP A 364 -8.69 5.39 -33.32
CA ASP A 364 -8.20 4.64 -34.47
C ASP A 364 -8.38 3.12 -34.32
N GLY A 365 -8.89 2.66 -33.18
CA GLY A 365 -9.09 1.25 -32.86
C GLY A 365 -7.91 0.58 -32.15
N GLU A 366 -6.76 1.26 -31.97
CA GLU A 366 -5.63 0.71 -31.22
C GLU A 366 -6.03 0.41 -29.77
N LEU A 367 -5.54 -0.73 -29.24
CA LEU A 367 -5.74 -1.13 -27.86
C LEU A 367 -4.48 -0.91 -27.04
N VAL A 368 -4.57 -0.03 -26.03
CA VAL A 368 -3.50 0.24 -25.09
C VAL A 368 -3.66 -0.66 -23.87
N ALA A 369 -2.58 -1.37 -23.51
CA ALA A 369 -2.55 -2.28 -22.36
C ALA A 369 -2.54 -1.52 -21.02
N PRO A 370 -3.05 -2.13 -19.92
CA PRO A 370 -3.12 -1.51 -18.60
C PRO A 370 -1.77 -0.98 -18.10
N GLY A 371 -0.69 -1.70 -18.34
CA GLY A 371 0.67 -1.29 -17.93
C GLY A 371 1.10 0.05 -18.50
N LYS A 372 0.47 0.53 -19.61
CA LYS A 372 0.76 1.84 -20.19
C LYS A 372 -0.12 2.96 -19.60
N PHE A 373 -1.40 2.73 -19.31
CA PHE A 373 -2.28 3.81 -18.88
C PHE A 373 -2.59 3.82 -17.36
N LEU A 374 -2.55 2.68 -16.66
CA LEU A 374 -2.77 2.68 -15.20
C LEU A 374 -1.76 3.54 -14.43
N PRO A 375 -0.44 3.53 -14.76
CA PRO A 375 0.54 4.31 -14.04
C PRO A 375 0.35 5.83 -14.11
N ILE A 376 -0.42 6.32 -15.07
CA ILE A 376 -0.69 7.76 -15.23
C ILE A 376 -1.94 8.23 -14.50
N LEU A 377 -2.76 7.30 -13.97
CA LEU A 377 -4.00 7.63 -13.28
C LEU A 377 -3.73 8.03 -11.82
N THR A 378 -4.52 8.97 -11.34
CA THR A 378 -4.59 9.32 -9.93
C THR A 378 -5.41 8.28 -9.16
N ASN A 379 -5.33 8.29 -7.83
CA ASN A 379 -6.15 7.41 -6.99
C ASN A 379 -7.66 7.61 -7.25
N ASP A 380 -8.11 8.87 -7.39
CA ASP A 380 -9.52 9.17 -7.70
C ASP A 380 -9.93 8.64 -9.08
N GLU A 381 -9.01 8.71 -10.04
CA GLU A 381 -9.24 8.17 -11.39
C GLU A 381 -9.27 6.63 -11.37
N LEU A 382 -8.48 5.99 -10.51
CA LEU A 382 -8.56 4.53 -10.26
C LEU A 382 -9.89 4.13 -9.61
N ASP A 383 -10.41 4.93 -8.68
CA ASP A 383 -11.73 4.72 -8.08
C ASP A 383 -12.84 4.79 -9.15
N VAL A 384 -12.78 5.78 -10.04
CA VAL A 384 -13.72 5.89 -11.17
C VAL A 384 -13.56 4.72 -12.14
N LEU A 385 -12.34 4.33 -12.46
CA LEU A 385 -12.05 3.18 -13.33
C LEU A 385 -12.63 1.89 -12.74
N PHE A 386 -12.46 1.67 -11.44
CA PHE A 386 -13.05 0.51 -10.75
C PHE A 386 -14.58 0.51 -10.85
N GLN A 387 -15.23 1.65 -10.58
CA GLN A 387 -16.70 1.77 -10.69
C GLN A 387 -17.19 1.49 -12.12
N MET A 388 -16.50 2.03 -13.13
CA MET A 388 -16.83 1.75 -14.55
C MET A 388 -16.64 0.28 -14.88
N GLY A 389 -15.55 -0.35 -14.43
CA GLY A 389 -15.27 -1.77 -14.62
C GLY A 389 -16.32 -2.66 -13.95
N LEU A 390 -16.69 -2.34 -12.71
CA LEU A 390 -17.72 -3.05 -11.96
C LEU A 390 -19.11 -2.96 -12.63
N SER A 391 -19.47 -1.77 -13.14
CA SER A 391 -20.72 -1.60 -13.89
C SER A 391 -20.74 -2.46 -15.16
N LYS A 392 -19.64 -2.48 -15.93
CA LYS A 392 -19.52 -3.34 -17.12
C LYS A 392 -19.59 -4.82 -16.77
N ALA A 393 -18.93 -5.25 -15.70
CA ALA A 393 -19.02 -6.62 -15.20
C ALA A 393 -20.45 -7.04 -14.91
N ALA A 394 -21.18 -6.17 -14.25
CA ALA A 394 -22.59 -6.36 -13.96
C ALA A 394 -23.44 -6.50 -15.22
N ASP A 395 -23.24 -5.62 -16.20
CA ASP A 395 -23.93 -5.68 -17.49
C ASP A 395 -23.60 -6.97 -18.26
N TYR A 396 -22.35 -7.44 -18.21
CA TYR A 396 -21.93 -8.72 -18.81
C TYR A 396 -22.62 -9.92 -18.16
N LEU A 397 -22.66 -9.97 -16.82
CA LEU A 397 -23.35 -11.03 -16.08
C LEU A 397 -24.84 -11.11 -16.43
N VAL A 398 -25.53 -9.96 -16.54
CA VAL A 398 -26.95 -9.90 -16.92
C VAL A 398 -27.12 -10.41 -18.36
N THR A 399 -26.24 -9.99 -19.27
CA THR A 399 -26.32 -10.40 -20.68
C THR A 399 -26.07 -11.89 -20.86
N TRP A 400 -25.03 -12.45 -20.26
CA TRP A 400 -24.74 -13.90 -20.33
C TRP A 400 -25.87 -14.73 -19.73
N LYS A 401 -26.43 -14.31 -18.60
CA LYS A 401 -27.59 -14.98 -18.01
C LYS A 401 -28.77 -15.01 -18.95
N SER A 402 -29.02 -13.93 -19.72
CA SER A 402 -30.14 -13.84 -20.65
C SER A 402 -30.03 -14.83 -21.82
N ILE A 403 -28.83 -15.27 -22.16
CA ILE A 403 -28.54 -16.26 -23.22
C ILE A 403 -28.23 -17.64 -22.67
N GLY A 404 -28.45 -17.87 -21.36
CA GLY A 404 -28.24 -19.17 -20.69
C GLY A 404 -26.79 -19.53 -20.40
N LEU A 405 -25.85 -18.57 -20.48
CA LEU A 405 -24.44 -18.78 -20.11
C LEU A 405 -24.21 -18.35 -18.65
N GLU A 406 -24.02 -19.33 -17.77
CA GLU A 406 -23.81 -19.10 -16.33
C GLU A 406 -22.34 -19.15 -15.98
N ILE A 407 -21.65 -18.03 -16.15
CA ILE A 407 -20.23 -17.84 -15.80
C ILE A 407 -20.07 -16.69 -14.81
N ASP A 408 -19.04 -16.76 -13.96
CA ASP A 408 -18.73 -15.73 -12.98
C ASP A 408 -17.71 -14.73 -13.53
N VAL A 409 -17.56 -13.61 -12.85
CA VAL A 409 -16.54 -12.61 -13.19
C VAL A 409 -15.59 -12.38 -12.03
N THR A 410 -14.34 -12.06 -12.38
CA THR A 410 -13.36 -11.58 -11.42
C THR A 410 -12.82 -10.23 -11.89
N ILE A 411 -12.60 -9.31 -10.93
CA ILE A 411 -12.21 -7.92 -11.18
C ILE A 411 -11.14 -7.52 -10.17
N ASN A 412 -10.11 -6.86 -10.66
CA ASN A 412 -9.07 -6.27 -9.82
C ASN A 412 -9.64 -5.13 -8.97
N LEU A 413 -9.41 -5.19 -7.65
CA LEU A 413 -9.75 -4.14 -6.70
C LEU A 413 -8.46 -3.42 -6.27
N PRO A 414 -8.23 -2.16 -6.71
CA PRO A 414 -7.06 -1.40 -6.30
C PRO A 414 -7.04 -1.21 -4.76
N PRO A 415 -5.86 -1.23 -4.09
CA PRO A 415 -5.77 -1.11 -2.63
C PRO A 415 -6.35 0.17 -2.10
N PHE A 416 -6.08 1.25 -2.80
CA PHE A 416 -6.58 2.56 -2.44
C PHE A 416 -8.11 2.59 -2.49
N THR A 417 -8.69 1.98 -3.53
CA THR A 417 -10.15 1.84 -3.70
C THR A 417 -10.75 0.99 -2.58
N LEU A 418 -10.09 -0.10 -2.16
CA LEU A 418 -10.55 -0.93 -1.04
C LEU A 418 -10.72 -0.10 0.24
N THR A 419 -9.79 0.82 0.51
CA THR A 419 -9.83 1.69 1.71
C THR A 419 -10.70 2.92 1.55
N HIS A 420 -11.26 3.16 0.37
CA HIS A 420 -12.16 4.29 0.15
C HIS A 420 -13.47 4.12 0.95
N PRO A 421 -13.93 5.13 1.71
CA PRO A 421 -15.13 5.02 2.58
C PRO A 421 -16.39 4.54 1.87
N ARG A 422 -16.54 4.88 0.58
CA ARG A 422 -17.70 4.54 -0.24
C ARG A 422 -17.51 3.28 -1.12
N CYS A 423 -16.40 2.57 -1.01
CA CYS A 423 -16.13 1.40 -1.86
C CYS A 423 -17.24 0.35 -1.76
N ILE A 424 -17.67 0.05 -0.56
CA ILE A 424 -18.72 -0.94 -0.29
C ILE A 424 -20.06 -0.45 -0.86
N ASP A 425 -20.40 0.83 -0.67
CA ASP A 425 -21.65 1.42 -1.17
C ASP A 425 -21.72 1.34 -2.71
N TRP A 426 -20.62 1.56 -3.42
CA TRP A 426 -20.58 1.42 -4.88
C TRP A 426 -20.88 -0.02 -5.32
N ILE A 427 -20.31 -1.00 -4.63
CA ILE A 427 -20.52 -2.42 -4.92
C ILE A 427 -21.97 -2.81 -4.62
N GLU A 428 -22.50 -2.43 -3.46
CA GLU A 428 -23.89 -2.67 -3.08
C GLU A 428 -24.87 -2.06 -4.10
N THR A 429 -24.63 -0.82 -4.51
CA THR A 429 -25.47 -0.12 -5.49
C THR A 429 -25.57 -0.90 -6.80
N VAL A 430 -24.41 -1.30 -7.37
CA VAL A 430 -24.38 -2.03 -8.65
C VAL A 430 -25.08 -3.39 -8.55
N ILE A 431 -24.84 -4.12 -7.45
CA ILE A 431 -25.48 -5.43 -7.20
C ILE A 431 -26.99 -5.29 -7.14
N HIS A 432 -27.49 -4.31 -6.39
CA HIS A 432 -28.93 -4.07 -6.21
C HIS A 432 -29.61 -3.59 -7.50
N GLU A 433 -29.02 -2.62 -8.20
CA GLU A 433 -29.59 -2.08 -9.43
C GLU A 433 -29.68 -3.12 -10.54
N ARG A 434 -28.68 -3.99 -10.68
CA ARG A 434 -28.63 -5.03 -11.72
C ARG A 434 -29.20 -6.38 -11.26
N LYS A 435 -29.62 -6.51 -9.98
CA LYS A 435 -30.17 -7.74 -9.37
C LYS A 435 -29.24 -8.94 -9.58
N ILE A 436 -27.96 -8.76 -9.32
CA ILE A 436 -26.93 -9.79 -9.49
C ILE A 436 -26.76 -10.55 -8.16
N ASP A 437 -26.54 -11.87 -8.25
CA ASP A 437 -26.07 -12.63 -7.12
C ASP A 437 -24.63 -12.21 -6.80
N PRO A 438 -24.36 -11.65 -5.60
CA PRO A 438 -23.02 -11.22 -5.22
C PRO A 438 -21.95 -12.30 -5.35
N LYS A 439 -22.30 -13.57 -5.20
CA LYS A 439 -21.38 -14.71 -5.32
C LYS A 439 -20.78 -14.85 -6.71
N ARG A 440 -21.41 -14.27 -7.71
CA ARG A 440 -20.94 -14.29 -9.10
C ARG A 440 -19.84 -13.27 -9.39
N ILE A 441 -19.54 -12.40 -8.42
CA ILE A 441 -18.45 -11.43 -8.49
C ILE A 441 -17.34 -11.85 -7.54
N THR A 442 -16.13 -11.96 -8.05
CA THR A 442 -14.90 -12.13 -7.27
C THR A 442 -14.08 -10.85 -7.38
N LEU A 443 -13.62 -10.31 -6.26
CA LEU A 443 -12.69 -9.18 -6.22
C LEU A 443 -11.27 -9.68 -5.96
N GLU A 444 -10.34 -9.31 -6.82
CA GLU A 444 -8.92 -9.66 -6.71
C GLU A 444 -8.15 -8.59 -5.96
N ILE A 445 -7.36 -9.02 -5.00
CA ILE A 445 -6.57 -8.15 -4.11
C ILE A 445 -5.13 -8.62 -4.18
N LEU A 446 -4.22 -7.71 -4.58
CA LEU A 446 -2.80 -8.00 -4.72
C LEU A 446 -2.15 -8.37 -3.38
N GLU A 447 -1.24 -9.34 -3.39
CA GLU A 447 -0.47 -9.79 -2.22
C GLU A 447 0.36 -8.68 -1.59
N THR A 448 1.00 -7.84 -2.39
CA THR A 448 2.01 -6.86 -1.97
C THR A 448 1.44 -5.62 -1.27
N GLN A 449 0.14 -5.58 -1.00
CA GLN A 449 -0.51 -4.39 -0.48
C GLN A 449 -0.49 -4.35 1.05
N GLU A 450 0.32 -3.45 1.58
CA GLU A 450 0.30 -3.08 3.00
C GLU A 450 -0.90 -2.15 3.28
N VAL A 451 -2.10 -2.72 3.35
CA VAL A 451 -3.19 -2.06 4.07
C VAL A 451 -2.97 -2.38 5.54
N HIS A 452 -3.13 -1.42 6.46
CA HIS A 452 -3.10 -1.68 7.90
C HIS A 452 -3.97 -2.91 8.19
N GLU A 453 -3.37 -3.96 8.74
CA GLU A 453 -3.94 -5.31 8.78
C GLU A 453 -5.36 -5.32 9.37
N GLU A 454 -5.61 -4.54 10.42
CA GLU A 454 -6.91 -4.43 11.08
C GLU A 454 -7.99 -3.76 10.21
N THR A 455 -7.65 -2.68 9.50
CA THR A 455 -8.60 -1.95 8.63
C THR A 455 -8.96 -2.79 7.41
N ALA A 456 -7.95 -3.40 6.76
CA ALA A 456 -8.16 -4.30 5.64
C ALA A 456 -9.03 -5.49 6.03
N GLN A 457 -8.73 -6.12 7.15
CA GLN A 457 -9.48 -7.25 7.66
C GLN A 457 -10.95 -6.89 7.85
N MET A 458 -11.25 -5.76 8.48
CA MET A 458 -12.63 -5.29 8.68
C MET A 458 -13.38 -5.09 7.35
N LEU A 459 -12.73 -4.45 6.36
CA LEU A 459 -13.35 -4.18 5.06
C LEU A 459 -13.59 -5.47 4.27
N LEU A 460 -12.63 -6.39 4.26
CA LEU A 460 -12.77 -7.70 3.61
C LEU A 460 -13.91 -8.51 4.23
N PHE A 461 -14.05 -8.50 5.56
CA PHE A 461 -15.19 -9.15 6.23
C PHE A 461 -16.53 -8.50 5.86
N ARG A 462 -16.58 -7.18 5.67
CA ARG A 462 -17.81 -6.51 5.20
C ARG A 462 -18.15 -6.94 3.78
N LEU A 463 -17.20 -7.01 2.86
CA LEU A 463 -17.41 -7.54 1.49
C LEU A 463 -17.91 -8.99 1.51
N LYS A 464 -17.36 -9.83 2.39
CA LYS A 464 -17.83 -11.20 2.56
C LYS A 464 -19.28 -11.28 3.05
N LYS A 465 -19.69 -10.36 3.95
CA LYS A 465 -21.11 -10.30 4.42
C LYS A 465 -22.09 -9.94 3.31
N LEU A 466 -21.65 -9.21 2.27
CA LEU A 466 -22.46 -8.96 1.07
C LEU A 466 -22.59 -10.19 0.17
N GLY A 467 -21.80 -11.23 0.40
CA GLY A 467 -21.76 -12.43 -0.43
C GLY A 467 -20.72 -12.40 -1.54
N ILE A 468 -19.93 -11.32 -1.66
CA ILE A 468 -18.82 -11.19 -2.63
C ILE A 468 -17.75 -12.25 -2.35
N ARG A 469 -17.20 -12.84 -3.41
CA ARG A 469 -16.03 -13.72 -3.33
C ARG A 469 -14.75 -12.88 -3.38
N LEU A 470 -13.74 -13.30 -2.65
CA LEU A 470 -12.45 -12.62 -2.56
C LEU A 470 -11.34 -13.52 -3.07
N ALA A 471 -10.46 -13.01 -3.93
CA ALA A 471 -9.29 -13.70 -4.41
C ALA A 471 -8.02 -12.98 -3.93
N LEU A 472 -7.05 -13.76 -3.45
CA LEU A 472 -5.68 -13.28 -3.23
C LEU A 472 -4.91 -13.48 -4.53
N ASP A 473 -4.42 -12.38 -5.09
CA ASP A 473 -3.68 -12.37 -6.36
C ASP A 473 -2.17 -12.40 -6.15
N ASP A 474 -1.41 -12.88 -7.15
CA ASP A 474 0.05 -12.95 -7.21
C ASP A 474 0.69 -13.79 -6.07
N LEU A 475 0.04 -14.91 -5.63
CA LEU A 475 0.62 -15.78 -4.61
C LEU A 475 1.95 -16.38 -5.07
N GLY A 476 3.02 -16.13 -4.31
CA GLY A 476 4.38 -16.61 -4.58
C GLY A 476 5.34 -15.52 -5.02
N SER A 477 4.87 -14.29 -5.26
CA SER A 477 5.72 -13.16 -5.59
C SER A 477 6.35 -12.48 -4.35
N GLY A 478 5.86 -12.77 -3.12
CA GLY A 478 6.26 -12.13 -1.85
C GLY A 478 6.41 -13.07 -0.64
N TYR A 479 6.92 -12.53 0.47
CA TYR A 479 7.29 -13.31 1.68
C TYR A 479 6.15 -13.55 2.70
N SER A 480 5.01 -12.89 2.59
CA SER A 480 3.99 -12.85 3.67
C SER A 480 2.68 -13.58 3.37
N SER A 481 2.52 -14.14 2.18
CA SER A 481 1.26 -14.57 1.59
C SER A 481 0.55 -15.71 2.31
N ILE A 482 1.27 -16.74 2.76
CA ILE A 482 0.65 -17.93 3.39
C ILE A 482 0.00 -17.56 4.73
N LEU A 483 0.65 -16.70 5.51
CA LEU A 483 0.09 -16.23 6.78
C LEU A 483 -1.17 -15.37 6.58
N ARG A 484 -1.14 -14.46 5.58
CA ARG A 484 -2.30 -13.66 5.20
C ARG A 484 -3.45 -14.53 4.70
N LEU A 485 -3.14 -15.52 3.86
CA LEU A 485 -4.12 -16.48 3.36
C LEU A 485 -4.84 -17.24 4.48
N SER A 486 -4.15 -17.58 5.57
CA SER A 486 -4.75 -18.27 6.71
C SER A 486 -5.61 -17.37 7.59
N ARG A 487 -5.35 -16.06 7.64
CA ARG A 487 -6.02 -15.10 8.54
C ARG A 487 -7.15 -14.32 7.88
N LEU A 488 -7.05 -14.07 6.57
CA LEU A 488 -7.99 -13.24 5.84
C LEU A 488 -9.05 -14.09 5.11
N PRO A 489 -10.27 -13.56 4.91
CA PRO A 489 -11.42 -14.33 4.44
C PRO A 489 -11.42 -14.51 2.91
N PHE A 490 -10.29 -14.88 2.31
CA PHE A 490 -10.21 -15.19 0.89
C PHE A 490 -10.93 -16.51 0.57
N ASP A 491 -11.53 -16.62 -0.60
CA ASP A 491 -12.15 -17.82 -1.15
C ASP A 491 -11.25 -18.49 -2.18
N VAL A 492 -10.49 -17.69 -2.92
CA VAL A 492 -9.70 -18.09 -4.08
C VAL A 492 -8.28 -17.60 -3.90
N VAL A 493 -7.34 -18.37 -4.42
CA VAL A 493 -5.92 -18.01 -4.50
C VAL A 493 -5.47 -18.13 -5.94
N LYS A 494 -4.82 -17.10 -6.48
CA LYS A 494 -4.22 -17.11 -7.81
C LYS A 494 -2.70 -17.31 -7.67
N ILE A 495 -2.16 -18.36 -8.27
CA ILE A 495 -0.73 -18.66 -8.29
C ILE A 495 -0.13 -17.90 -9.48
N ASP A 496 0.82 -17.00 -9.19
CA ASP A 496 1.42 -16.06 -10.14
C ASP A 496 2.12 -16.75 -11.31
N GLN A 497 1.90 -16.24 -12.52
CA GLN A 497 2.51 -16.73 -13.75
C GLN A 497 4.04 -16.70 -13.74
N GLY A 498 4.64 -15.80 -12.97
CA GLY A 498 6.09 -15.68 -12.85
C GLY A 498 6.77 -16.93 -12.32
N LEU A 499 6.03 -17.75 -11.56
CA LEU A 499 6.54 -19.05 -11.10
C LEU A 499 6.77 -20.04 -12.24
N LEU A 500 6.02 -19.93 -13.34
CA LEU A 500 6.17 -20.76 -14.53
C LEU A 500 7.29 -20.30 -15.48
N SER A 501 7.89 -19.12 -15.25
CA SER A 501 8.83 -18.49 -16.19
C SER A 501 10.05 -19.38 -16.54
N ASN A 502 10.54 -20.16 -15.59
CA ASN A 502 11.73 -21.01 -15.75
C ASN A 502 11.38 -22.51 -15.86
N ILE A 503 10.13 -22.85 -16.17
CA ILE A 503 9.68 -24.26 -16.16
C ILE A 503 10.45 -25.14 -17.15
N ALA A 504 10.90 -24.60 -18.28
CA ALA A 504 11.68 -25.34 -19.27
C ALA A 504 13.15 -25.57 -18.83
N GLU A 505 13.64 -24.84 -17.82
CA GLU A 505 15.00 -24.97 -17.29
C GLU A 505 15.07 -25.98 -16.14
N ASP A 506 14.08 -25.88 -15.22
CA ASP A 506 13.97 -26.77 -14.05
C ASP A 506 12.50 -27.17 -13.78
N PRO A 507 11.94 -28.08 -14.58
CA PRO A 507 10.54 -28.49 -14.42
C PRO A 507 10.20 -29.04 -13.05
N LEU A 508 11.08 -29.82 -12.43
CA LEU A 508 10.80 -30.47 -11.14
C LEU A 508 10.73 -29.48 -10.00
N ALA A 509 11.65 -28.52 -9.95
CA ALA A 509 11.61 -27.47 -8.92
C ALA A 509 10.36 -26.58 -9.05
N VAL A 510 10.04 -26.15 -10.29
CA VAL A 510 8.88 -25.30 -10.56
C VAL A 510 7.57 -26.04 -10.27
N LEU A 511 7.40 -27.24 -10.80
CA LEU A 511 6.20 -28.06 -10.59
C LEU A 511 6.04 -28.47 -9.12
N GLY A 512 7.15 -28.78 -8.43
CA GLY A 512 7.14 -29.07 -7.00
C GLY A 512 6.69 -27.88 -6.15
N LEU A 513 7.11 -26.66 -6.51
CA LEU A 513 6.66 -25.44 -5.84
C LEU A 513 5.16 -25.20 -6.04
N ILE A 514 4.68 -25.30 -7.28
CA ILE A 514 3.25 -25.14 -7.61
C ILE A 514 2.41 -26.19 -6.88
N TYR A 515 2.85 -27.45 -6.88
CA TYR A 515 2.21 -28.52 -6.12
C TYR A 515 2.09 -28.17 -4.63
N GLY A 516 3.19 -27.73 -4.00
CA GLY A 516 3.18 -27.31 -2.59
C GLY A 516 2.19 -26.20 -2.31
N LEU A 517 2.13 -25.17 -3.16
CA LEU A 517 1.17 -24.05 -3.02
C LEU A 517 -0.29 -24.52 -3.20
N VAL A 518 -0.56 -25.39 -4.17
CA VAL A 518 -1.89 -26.00 -4.36
C VAL A 518 -2.31 -26.77 -3.12
N GLN A 519 -1.43 -27.61 -2.54
CA GLN A 519 -1.76 -28.40 -1.34
C GLN A 519 -2.00 -27.51 -0.12
N ILE A 520 -1.21 -26.45 0.07
CA ILE A 520 -1.41 -25.47 1.15
C ILE A 520 -2.78 -24.79 1.01
N ALA A 521 -3.11 -24.28 -0.17
CA ALA A 521 -4.38 -23.59 -0.42
C ALA A 521 -5.56 -24.54 -0.18
N LYS A 522 -5.49 -25.78 -0.64
CA LYS A 522 -6.52 -26.81 -0.40
C LYS A 522 -6.67 -27.15 1.08
N ALA A 523 -5.58 -27.30 1.82
CA ALA A 523 -5.61 -27.56 3.26
C ALA A 523 -6.31 -26.41 4.01
N LEU A 524 -6.26 -25.18 3.47
CA LEU A 524 -6.99 -24.02 3.98
C LEU A 524 -8.42 -23.90 3.42
N GLY A 525 -8.89 -24.85 2.63
CA GLY A 525 -10.24 -24.86 2.04
C GLY A 525 -10.44 -23.78 0.98
N LYS A 526 -9.39 -23.40 0.23
CA LYS A 526 -9.42 -22.36 -0.81
C LYS A 526 -9.41 -22.97 -2.19
N ASP A 527 -10.16 -22.36 -3.12
CA ASP A 527 -10.03 -22.63 -4.55
C ASP A 527 -8.69 -22.09 -5.07
N VAL A 528 -8.13 -22.76 -6.08
CA VAL A 528 -6.83 -22.39 -6.66
C VAL A 528 -6.98 -22.14 -8.14
N VAL A 529 -6.53 -20.96 -8.61
CA VAL A 529 -6.31 -20.65 -10.02
C VAL A 529 -4.82 -20.65 -10.30
N VAL A 530 -4.34 -21.48 -11.21
CA VAL A 530 -2.97 -21.42 -11.70
C VAL A 530 -2.93 -20.55 -12.94
N GLU A 531 -2.14 -19.48 -12.88
CA GLU A 531 -2.00 -18.50 -13.97
C GLU A 531 -0.84 -18.84 -14.92
N GLY A 532 -0.83 -18.19 -16.09
CA GLY A 532 0.26 -18.30 -17.06
C GLY A 532 0.39 -19.67 -17.69
N VAL A 533 -0.69 -20.45 -17.76
CA VAL A 533 -0.68 -21.77 -18.40
C VAL A 533 -0.62 -21.60 -19.92
N GLU A 534 0.57 -21.75 -20.49
CA GLU A 534 0.84 -21.61 -21.93
C GLU A 534 1.07 -22.94 -22.63
N HIS A 535 1.35 -24.01 -21.87
CA HIS A 535 1.70 -25.35 -22.38
C HIS A 535 0.68 -26.39 -21.95
N ILE A 536 0.31 -27.27 -22.88
CA ILE A 536 -0.59 -28.38 -22.61
C ILE A 536 -0.03 -29.33 -21.53
N GLY A 537 1.29 -29.54 -21.51
CA GLY A 537 1.94 -30.33 -20.47
C GLY A 537 1.82 -29.73 -19.07
N VAL A 538 1.88 -28.39 -18.94
CA VAL A 538 1.64 -27.70 -17.69
C VAL A 538 0.18 -27.84 -17.26
N LEU A 539 -0.75 -27.70 -18.21
CA LEU A 539 -2.18 -27.90 -17.96
C LEU A 539 -2.46 -29.31 -17.41
N GLU A 540 -1.83 -30.33 -17.98
CA GLU A 540 -1.97 -31.72 -17.51
C GLU A 540 -1.32 -31.91 -16.14
N ALA A 541 -0.15 -31.31 -15.88
CA ALA A 541 0.51 -31.37 -14.59
C ALA A 541 -0.37 -30.79 -13.46
N ILE A 542 -0.95 -29.60 -13.66
CA ILE A 542 -1.79 -28.96 -12.64
C ILE A 542 -3.11 -29.72 -12.40
N LYS A 543 -3.60 -30.44 -13.40
CA LYS A 543 -4.72 -31.38 -13.24
C LYS A 543 -4.36 -32.47 -12.23
N PHE A 544 -3.19 -33.12 -12.39
CA PHE A 544 -2.72 -34.12 -11.43
C PHE A 544 -2.53 -33.55 -10.03
N PHE A 545 -2.14 -32.27 -9.89
CA PHE A 545 -2.06 -31.58 -8.60
C PHE A 545 -3.43 -31.28 -7.99
N LYS A 546 -4.50 -31.49 -8.77
CA LYS A 546 -5.88 -31.20 -8.39
C LYS A 546 -6.08 -29.70 -8.09
N ALA A 547 -5.44 -28.82 -8.85
CA ALA A 547 -5.82 -27.41 -8.87
C ALA A 547 -7.30 -27.26 -9.24
N THR A 548 -7.97 -26.24 -8.74
CA THR A 548 -9.42 -26.07 -8.97
C THR A 548 -9.69 -25.48 -10.35
N MET A 549 -8.88 -24.52 -10.76
CA MET A 549 -9.05 -23.75 -12.00
C MET A 549 -7.69 -23.41 -12.61
N CYS A 550 -7.68 -23.02 -13.88
CA CYS A 550 -6.51 -22.48 -14.54
C CYS A 550 -6.85 -21.36 -15.52
N GLN A 551 -5.82 -20.54 -15.81
CA GLN A 551 -5.86 -19.43 -16.73
C GLN A 551 -4.51 -19.29 -17.43
N GLY A 552 -4.51 -18.85 -18.69
CA GLY A 552 -3.29 -18.57 -19.42
C GLY A 552 -3.54 -18.51 -20.92
N TYR A 553 -2.50 -18.17 -21.70
CA TYR A 553 -2.66 -18.06 -23.14
C TYR A 553 -2.90 -19.41 -23.83
N GLY A 554 -2.54 -20.49 -23.19
CA GLY A 554 -2.87 -21.83 -23.64
C GLY A 554 -4.33 -22.20 -23.45
N VAL A 555 -5.02 -21.54 -22.52
CA VAL A 555 -6.47 -21.66 -22.36
C VAL A 555 -7.16 -20.67 -23.28
N GLY A 556 -6.86 -19.39 -23.13
CA GLY A 556 -7.41 -18.33 -23.97
C GLY A 556 -6.73 -16.99 -23.70
N ARG A 557 -6.48 -16.23 -24.76
CA ARG A 557 -6.02 -14.85 -24.63
C ARG A 557 -7.18 -13.97 -24.19
N PRO A 558 -6.93 -12.83 -23.54
CA PRO A 558 -7.97 -11.83 -23.32
C PRO A 558 -8.66 -11.45 -24.62
N MET A 559 -9.99 -11.54 -24.67
CA MET A 559 -10.81 -11.32 -25.86
C MET A 559 -11.99 -10.40 -25.54
N PRO A 560 -12.61 -9.77 -26.55
CA PRO A 560 -13.83 -9.01 -26.35
C PRO A 560 -14.96 -9.86 -25.72
N PHE A 561 -15.85 -9.19 -24.98
CA PHE A 561 -17.01 -9.81 -24.33
C PHE A 561 -17.85 -10.66 -25.31
N GLU A 562 -18.02 -10.18 -26.50
CA GLU A 562 -18.85 -10.80 -27.57
C GLU A 562 -18.29 -12.16 -28.02
N GLU A 563 -16.98 -12.38 -27.86
CA GLU A 563 -16.32 -13.60 -28.34
C GLU A 563 -16.38 -14.74 -27.32
N ILE A 564 -16.65 -14.46 -26.01
CA ILE A 564 -16.64 -15.46 -24.95
C ILE A 564 -17.61 -16.62 -25.20
N THR A 565 -18.81 -16.32 -25.72
CA THR A 565 -19.83 -17.34 -25.97
C THR A 565 -19.37 -18.31 -27.06
N SER A 566 -18.85 -17.80 -28.17
CA SER A 566 -18.34 -18.65 -29.27
C SER A 566 -17.07 -19.38 -28.86
N TRP A 567 -16.19 -18.74 -28.05
CA TRP A 567 -15.02 -19.38 -27.50
C TRP A 567 -15.40 -20.56 -26.59
N SER A 568 -16.36 -20.40 -25.69
CA SER A 568 -16.76 -21.45 -24.76
C SER A 568 -17.37 -22.67 -25.46
N GLN A 569 -18.06 -22.47 -26.59
CA GLN A 569 -18.63 -23.55 -27.40
C GLN A 569 -17.58 -24.33 -28.22
N ASN A 570 -16.48 -23.67 -28.57
CA ASN A 570 -15.41 -24.26 -29.38
C ASN A 570 -14.22 -24.76 -28.54
N TRP A 571 -14.17 -24.39 -27.26
CA TRP A 571 -13.09 -24.82 -26.39
C TRP A 571 -13.19 -26.31 -26.08
N THR A 572 -12.16 -27.04 -26.44
CA THR A 572 -12.01 -28.47 -26.15
C THR A 572 -10.55 -28.79 -25.87
N THR A 573 -10.30 -29.68 -24.94
CA THR A 573 -8.96 -30.20 -24.69
C THR A 573 -9.03 -31.70 -24.32
N PRO A 574 -8.15 -32.54 -24.85
CA PRO A 574 -8.12 -33.99 -24.56
C PRO A 574 -7.68 -34.30 -23.12
N ILE A 575 -7.06 -33.36 -22.43
CA ILE A 575 -6.46 -33.56 -21.09
C ILE A 575 -7.48 -33.93 -20.02
N PHE A 576 -8.78 -33.67 -20.25
CA PHE A 576 -9.83 -34.01 -19.29
C PHE A 576 -10.27 -35.47 -19.35
N SER A 577 -9.59 -36.32 -20.15
CA SER A 577 -9.67 -37.77 -20.07
C SER A 577 -8.82 -38.34 -18.93
N ASP A 578 -8.99 -39.61 -18.59
CA ASP A 578 -8.18 -40.31 -17.59
C ASP A 578 -6.81 -40.79 -18.14
N GLU A 579 -6.45 -40.40 -19.36
CA GLU A 579 -5.20 -40.76 -20.01
C GLU A 579 -4.11 -39.70 -19.84
N ILE A 580 -2.86 -40.11 -19.90
CA ILE A 580 -1.69 -39.23 -19.97
C ILE A 580 -1.49 -38.83 -21.43
N HIS A 581 -1.32 -37.53 -21.70
CA HIS A 581 -1.21 -37.01 -23.07
C HIS A 581 0.16 -36.41 -23.39
N THR A 582 0.95 -36.03 -22.36
CA THR A 582 2.21 -35.29 -22.52
C THR A 582 3.32 -35.90 -21.69
N PHE A 583 4.58 -35.65 -22.07
CA PHE A 583 5.73 -36.08 -21.26
C PHE A 583 5.79 -35.34 -19.92
N THR A 584 5.35 -34.06 -19.88
CA THR A 584 5.24 -33.30 -18.62
C THR A 584 4.20 -33.95 -17.70
N GLY A 585 3.04 -34.35 -18.23
CA GLY A 585 2.02 -35.10 -17.49
C GLY A 585 2.54 -36.45 -17.00
N ALA A 586 3.24 -37.18 -17.86
CA ALA A 586 3.89 -38.47 -17.50
C ALA A 586 4.93 -38.28 -16.38
N LEU A 587 5.75 -37.24 -16.46
CA LEU A 587 6.71 -36.85 -15.43
C LEU A 587 6.04 -36.62 -14.08
N VAL A 588 4.99 -35.82 -14.06
CA VAL A 588 4.25 -35.50 -12.84
C VAL A 588 3.54 -36.74 -12.30
N PHE A 589 2.90 -37.52 -13.14
CA PHE A 589 2.28 -38.78 -12.74
C PHE A 589 3.29 -39.68 -12.04
N HIS A 590 4.48 -39.85 -12.61
CA HIS A 590 5.56 -40.65 -12.05
C HIS A 590 6.14 -40.03 -10.76
N TRP A 591 6.33 -38.69 -10.72
CA TRP A 591 6.84 -37.99 -9.54
C TRP A 591 5.88 -38.08 -8.34
N LEU A 592 4.57 -38.07 -8.55
CA LEU A 592 3.56 -38.24 -7.49
C LEU A 592 3.62 -39.64 -6.87
N LEU A 593 4.10 -40.67 -7.62
CA LEU A 593 4.37 -42.00 -7.03
C LEU A 593 5.48 -41.94 -5.98
N ILE A 594 6.51 -41.11 -6.24
CA ILE A 594 7.61 -40.89 -5.30
C ILE A 594 7.09 -40.24 -4.02
N GLN A 595 6.11 -39.34 -4.13
CA GLN A 595 5.49 -38.69 -3.01
C GLN A 595 4.44 -39.53 -2.25
N GLN A 596 4.27 -40.84 -2.64
CA GLN A 596 3.28 -41.76 -2.07
C GLN A 596 1.81 -41.34 -2.24
N GLU A 597 1.50 -40.48 -3.18
CA GLU A 597 0.14 -39.95 -3.39
C GLU A 597 -0.69 -40.73 -4.42
N HIS A 598 -0.10 -41.79 -5.03
CA HIS A 598 -0.76 -42.58 -6.09
C HIS A 598 -0.94 -44.04 -5.70
N PRO A 599 -2.11 -44.69 -5.91
CA PRO A 599 -2.31 -46.12 -5.66
C PRO A 599 -1.72 -47.01 -6.77
N PHE A 600 -0.57 -46.66 -7.32
CA PHE A 600 0.06 -47.30 -8.48
C PHE A 600 0.32 -48.81 -8.31
N LEU A 601 0.68 -49.26 -7.12
CA LEU A 601 0.99 -50.64 -6.82
C LEU A 601 -0.21 -51.61 -6.95
N THR A 602 -1.41 -51.09 -7.18
CA THR A 602 -2.63 -51.88 -7.37
C THR A 602 -3.06 -52.06 -8.82
N ILE A 603 -2.41 -51.31 -9.76
CA ILE A 603 -2.76 -51.32 -11.18
C ILE A 603 -1.83 -52.30 -11.93
N SER A 604 -2.40 -53.13 -12.80
CA SER A 604 -1.60 -54.05 -13.65
C SER A 604 -0.76 -53.26 -14.66
N TYR A 605 0.35 -53.83 -15.14
CA TYR A 605 1.22 -53.21 -16.13
C TYR A 605 0.46 -52.79 -17.39
N GLU A 606 -0.45 -53.65 -17.87
CA GLU A 606 -1.27 -53.39 -19.08
C GLU A 606 -2.30 -52.28 -18.88
N GLU A 607 -2.79 -52.07 -17.65
CA GLU A 607 -3.76 -51.03 -17.32
C GLU A 607 -3.09 -49.71 -16.91
N CYS A 608 -1.77 -49.67 -16.76
CA CYS A 608 -1.03 -48.51 -16.33
C CYS A 608 -1.20 -47.33 -17.32
N PRO A 609 -1.66 -46.17 -16.90
CA PRO A 609 -1.75 -45.01 -17.79
C PRO A 609 -0.41 -44.60 -18.41
N LEU A 610 0.68 -44.72 -17.63
CA LEU A 610 2.01 -44.42 -18.11
C LEU A 610 2.46 -45.44 -19.18
N GLN A 611 2.15 -46.69 -19.03
CA GLN A 611 2.47 -47.74 -20.06
C GLN A 611 1.71 -47.43 -21.37
N ARG A 612 0.42 -47.12 -21.28
CA ARG A 612 -0.38 -46.75 -22.47
C ARG A 612 0.17 -45.51 -23.17
N PHE A 613 0.62 -44.56 -22.39
CA PHE A 613 1.26 -43.33 -22.90
C PHE A 613 2.55 -43.68 -23.65
N LEU A 614 3.48 -44.44 -23.01
CA LEU A 614 4.75 -44.81 -23.60
C LEU A 614 4.57 -45.60 -24.90
N VAL A 615 3.62 -46.51 -24.96
CA VAL A 615 3.27 -47.25 -26.19
C VAL A 615 2.79 -46.33 -27.30
N ARG A 616 1.92 -45.40 -26.98
CA ARG A 616 1.39 -44.41 -27.96
C ARG A 616 2.50 -43.52 -28.52
N GLU A 617 3.47 -43.13 -27.71
CA GLU A 617 4.63 -42.32 -28.12
C GLU A 617 5.73 -43.12 -28.80
N GLY A 618 5.50 -44.43 -29.07
CA GLY A 618 6.47 -45.28 -29.73
C GLY A 618 7.70 -45.64 -28.85
N LYS A 619 7.62 -45.43 -27.54
CA LYS A 619 8.66 -45.73 -26.56
C LYS A 619 8.44 -47.14 -26.05
N THR A 620 8.76 -48.13 -26.88
CA THR A 620 8.45 -49.56 -26.60
C THR A 620 9.68 -50.50 -26.67
N THR A 621 10.86 -49.95 -26.93
CA THR A 621 12.07 -50.79 -26.94
C THR A 621 12.35 -51.31 -25.53
N GLU A 622 12.86 -52.57 -25.43
CA GLU A 622 13.16 -53.19 -24.14
C GLU A 622 14.09 -52.32 -23.28
N GLN A 623 14.98 -51.59 -23.90
CA GLN A 623 15.92 -50.72 -23.22
C GLN A 623 15.23 -49.42 -22.69
N GLU A 624 14.23 -48.88 -23.38
CA GLU A 624 13.50 -47.65 -23.00
C GLU A 624 12.50 -47.86 -21.86
N VAL A 625 11.87 -49.04 -21.80
CA VAL A 625 10.80 -49.34 -20.83
C VAL A 625 11.21 -50.32 -19.73
N LYS A 626 12.45 -50.78 -19.71
CA LYS A 626 12.94 -51.75 -18.74
C LYS A 626 12.69 -51.30 -17.30
N TRP A 627 13.02 -50.06 -16.99
CA TRP A 627 12.80 -49.49 -15.67
C TRP A 627 11.30 -49.53 -15.25
N HIS A 628 10.39 -49.33 -16.22
CA HIS A 628 8.93 -49.30 -15.95
C HIS A 628 8.41 -50.74 -15.72
N THR A 629 8.87 -51.70 -16.52
CA THR A 629 8.54 -53.12 -16.33
C THR A 629 9.03 -53.63 -15.00
N GLU A 630 10.29 -53.35 -14.66
CA GLU A 630 10.90 -53.75 -13.38
C GLU A 630 10.23 -53.07 -12.19
N LEU A 631 9.73 -51.83 -12.35
CA LEU A 631 8.97 -51.09 -11.34
C LEU A 631 7.65 -51.81 -10.98
N HIS A 632 6.89 -52.26 -11.99
CA HIS A 632 5.68 -53.04 -11.78
C HIS A 632 5.94 -54.43 -11.17
N GLN A 633 7.13 -54.99 -11.40
CA GLN A 633 7.57 -56.26 -10.81
C GLN A 633 8.19 -56.08 -9.41
N ASN A 634 8.22 -54.86 -8.90
CA ASN A 634 8.86 -54.48 -7.63
C ASN A 634 10.37 -54.86 -7.56
N ILE A 635 11.03 -54.86 -8.70
CA ILE A 635 12.47 -55.13 -8.83
C ILE A 635 13.21 -53.78 -8.69
N ASN A 636 14.17 -53.71 -7.76
CA ASN A 636 14.98 -52.52 -7.52
C ASN A 636 14.14 -51.22 -7.52
N PHE A 637 13.00 -51.26 -6.80
CA PHE A 637 11.95 -50.27 -6.88
C PHE A 637 12.44 -48.82 -6.84
N GLN A 638 13.26 -48.45 -5.85
CA GLN A 638 13.80 -47.10 -5.69
C GLN A 638 14.70 -46.68 -6.85
N GLU A 639 15.57 -47.58 -7.34
CA GLU A 639 16.48 -47.29 -8.45
C GLU A 639 15.70 -47.06 -9.77
N ASN A 640 14.72 -47.92 -10.04
CA ASN A 640 13.90 -47.82 -11.26
C ASN A 640 12.93 -46.64 -11.20
N LEU A 641 12.47 -46.27 -10.01
CA LEU A 641 11.68 -45.04 -9.82
C LEU A 641 12.49 -43.79 -10.19
N MET A 642 13.75 -43.70 -9.79
CA MET A 642 14.65 -42.60 -10.15
C MET A 642 15.06 -42.63 -11.63
N LYS A 643 15.33 -43.77 -12.20
CA LYS A 643 15.61 -43.92 -13.66
C LYS A 643 14.41 -43.43 -14.49
N GLY A 644 13.20 -43.81 -14.10
CA GLY A 644 11.99 -43.33 -14.75
C GLY A 644 11.83 -41.80 -14.67
N LEU A 645 12.13 -41.22 -13.52
CA LEU A 645 12.10 -39.79 -13.34
C LEU A 645 13.08 -39.06 -14.28
N GLU A 646 14.35 -39.54 -14.34
CA GLU A 646 15.36 -38.95 -15.22
C GLU A 646 15.00 -39.11 -16.71
N TYR A 647 14.49 -40.28 -17.09
CA TYR A 647 14.01 -40.54 -18.44
C TYR A 647 12.90 -39.59 -18.86
N LEU A 648 11.83 -39.46 -18.06
CA LEU A 648 10.69 -38.62 -18.37
C LEU A 648 11.06 -37.15 -18.31
N LEU A 649 11.93 -36.73 -17.39
CA LEU A 649 12.42 -35.37 -17.27
C LEU A 649 13.12 -34.92 -18.55
N SER A 650 13.92 -35.73 -19.19
CA SER A 650 14.64 -35.38 -20.42
C SER A 650 13.67 -35.04 -21.57
N TYR A 651 12.60 -35.82 -21.72
CA TYR A 651 11.56 -35.55 -22.73
C TYR A 651 10.66 -34.38 -22.36
N ALA A 652 10.32 -34.21 -21.08
CA ALA A 652 9.52 -33.08 -20.60
C ALA A 652 10.24 -31.75 -20.84
N ILE A 653 11.54 -31.65 -20.62
CA ILE A 653 12.36 -30.47 -20.92
C ILE A 653 12.29 -30.14 -22.41
N GLU A 654 12.43 -31.15 -23.26
CA GLU A 654 12.36 -30.95 -24.72
C GLU A 654 10.96 -30.47 -25.15
N GLU A 655 9.91 -31.10 -24.62
CA GLU A 655 8.51 -30.73 -24.87
C GLU A 655 8.23 -29.27 -24.44
N LEU A 656 8.64 -28.88 -23.23
CA LEU A 656 8.43 -27.53 -22.69
C LEU A 656 9.21 -26.45 -23.46
N ARG A 657 10.29 -26.79 -24.12
CA ARG A 657 11.05 -25.89 -25.00
C ARG A 657 10.40 -25.70 -26.37
N GLN A 658 9.70 -26.70 -26.88
CA GLN A 658 9.19 -26.74 -28.26
C GLN A 658 7.74 -26.23 -28.36
N LEU A 659 6.92 -26.42 -27.33
CA LEU A 659 5.48 -26.21 -27.38
C LEU A 659 5.06 -24.95 -26.59
N LYS A 660 5.21 -23.77 -27.22
CA LYS A 660 4.28 -22.68 -26.94
C LYS A 660 3.00 -22.94 -27.75
N PHE A 661 1.83 -22.86 -27.13
CA PHE A 661 0.57 -22.86 -27.88
C PHE A 661 0.65 -21.80 -28.98
N HIS A 662 0.47 -22.16 -30.21
CA HIS A 662 0.41 -21.26 -31.35
C HIS A 662 -0.88 -20.47 -31.36
#